data_b884a800fa3a9894736186f725468940
#
_entry.id   b884a800fa3a9894736186f725468940
#
_cell.length_a   1.000
_cell.length_b   1.000
_cell.length_c   1.000
_cell.angle_alpha   90.00
_cell.angle_beta   90.00
_cell.angle_gamma   90.00
#
_symmetry.space_group_name_H-M   'P 1'
#
loop_
_entity.id
_entity.type
_entity.pdbx_description
1 polymer ?
#
loop_
_entity_poly.entity_id
_entity_poly.type
_entity_poly.pdbx_seq_one_letter_code
_entity_poly.pdbx_strand_id
1 'polypeptide(L)'
;MFRNAITTVLASLAFVSCERRSDVEIANEENILIVGNSGEPKGLDPHLVSGVLESNIIRALFEGLCVEDPEKDSSSLPGVAKKWTSNEDSTEWIFELNPKAKWSDGVPVTAADFVFSYRRLLSPDPDWPAEYSEMLYFLKNGEAYHRSHFGNILCGNDPDFPINWDILKEANFKGDPKLKLANFAGKEFGDLEKRDRKKFDPYLEERDTVNLAKLSAEKVATGKLTEVEKRVFFNSKGIDKLNKDDLKLLKKNTGLLKWTDQVSEDVRQLVLDRIIAHHEAGKPNLWDKAQVGVTAVDDFTLKINLRGPIPFLPEITKHYTWYPVPEHVIMKHGEMNTAYQSPWTRVENIVSNGAFQLKTWRTNHFLEIERNPHYWDKDNVHLDGVRYLPIKNYYTETRMFGDDQLHLTYTVPSELIPMAKEKYPDQLRQEPYVGVRFLRVNTRNKPLDNPKVRRAFALSIDQKSICEKILQGGQSPASGIVPPFGTYEPPGVIQFDPEKAKKLLTESGYESTSSFPEISLLTTNSDSGLREAEALQAMWQKHLGIKVRIMQREWTTYLQKQYDADYDICVAGWIGDYLDPTTFLEMWITDGGNNNTGWGSKEFETLLNKAENTADVPTRMKILSDAERTILNDTPVLPIYWYTTNYLIRPEVKGWNPLLLNNHPFKSVKIEK
;
A
#
# COMPACT_ATOMS: atom_id res chain seq x y z
N MET A 1 14.52 -83.35 -49.67
CA MET A 1 13.45 -82.32 -49.88
C MET A 1 12.97 -81.89 -48.51
N PHE A 2 13.52 -80.81 -48.07
CA PHE A 2 13.15 -80.25 -46.71
C PHE A 2 12.19 -79.06 -46.91
N ARG A 3 11.06 -79.15 -46.28
CA ARG A 3 10.11 -78.05 -46.20
C ARG A 3 10.25 -77.39 -44.81
N ASN A 4 10.79 -76.20 -44.78
CA ASN A 4 10.88 -75.40 -43.58
C ASN A 4 9.52 -74.79 -43.27
N ALA A 5 8.98 -75.06 -42.11
CA ALA A 5 7.88 -74.37 -41.53
C ALA A 5 8.41 -73.13 -40.75
N ILE A 6 8.09 -71.93 -41.21
CA ILE A 6 8.38 -70.73 -40.49
C ILE A 6 7.20 -70.46 -39.55
N THR A 7 7.43 -70.67 -38.28
CA THR A 7 6.49 -70.24 -37.21
C THR A 7 6.69 -68.82 -36.91
N THR A 8 5.72 -67.94 -37.33
CA THR A 8 5.71 -66.58 -37.02
C THR A 8 5.20 -66.35 -35.60
N VAL A 9 6.09 -66.01 -34.68
CA VAL A 9 5.73 -65.57 -33.33
C VAL A 9 5.35 -64.10 -33.42
N LEU A 10 4.07 -63.78 -33.36
CA LEU A 10 3.57 -62.48 -33.15
C LEU A 10 3.82 -62.06 -31.66
N ALA A 11 4.91 -61.36 -31.44
CA ALA A 11 5.12 -60.67 -30.18
C ALA A 11 4.15 -59.46 -30.12
N SER A 12 3.10 -59.60 -29.35
CA SER A 12 2.24 -58.46 -28.95
C SER A 12 3.06 -57.55 -28.05
N LEU A 13 3.68 -56.52 -28.64
CA LEU A 13 4.20 -55.38 -27.89
C LEU A 13 2.97 -54.64 -27.35
N ALA A 14 2.62 -54.94 -26.10
CA ALA A 14 1.81 -54.05 -25.31
C ALA A 14 2.61 -52.73 -25.14
N PHE A 15 2.28 -51.73 -25.92
CA PHE A 15 2.67 -50.38 -25.61
C PHE A 15 1.96 -50.03 -24.29
N VAL A 16 2.62 -50.23 -23.16
CA VAL A 16 2.28 -49.54 -21.95
C VAL A 16 2.64 -48.07 -22.25
N SER A 17 1.68 -47.35 -22.75
CA SER A 17 1.73 -45.87 -22.74
C SER A 17 1.93 -45.52 -21.26
N CYS A 18 3.16 -45.20 -20.88
CA CYS A 18 3.39 -44.46 -19.65
C CYS A 18 2.75 -43.10 -19.92
N GLU A 19 1.47 -42.95 -19.61
CA GLU A 19 0.87 -41.64 -19.53
C GLU A 19 1.68 -40.84 -18.53
N ARG A 20 2.40 -39.87 -19.01
CA ARG A 20 3.18 -38.96 -18.16
C ARG A 20 2.18 -38.20 -17.32
N ARG A 21 2.12 -38.53 -16.03
CA ARG A 21 1.26 -37.81 -15.10
C ARG A 21 1.55 -36.32 -15.15
N SER A 22 0.53 -35.53 -15.09
CA SER A 22 0.65 -34.07 -15.04
C SER A 22 1.20 -33.58 -13.69
N ASP A 23 1.69 -32.38 -13.64
CA ASP A 23 2.17 -31.79 -12.39
C ASP A 23 1.05 -31.66 -11.37
N VAL A 24 -0.20 -31.37 -11.81
CA VAL A 24 -1.40 -31.32 -10.96
C VAL A 24 -1.75 -32.68 -10.39
N GLU A 25 -1.70 -33.76 -11.20
CA GLU A 25 -1.97 -35.13 -10.71
C GLU A 25 -0.97 -35.55 -9.63
N ILE A 26 0.31 -35.22 -9.82
CA ILE A 26 1.36 -35.50 -8.82
C ILE A 26 1.11 -34.71 -7.55
N ALA A 27 0.84 -33.40 -7.71
CA ALA A 27 0.60 -32.50 -6.59
C ALA A 27 -0.68 -32.87 -5.80
N ASN A 28 -1.73 -33.36 -6.49
CA ASN A 28 -2.95 -33.87 -5.85
C ASN A 28 -2.65 -35.08 -4.96
N GLU A 29 -1.77 -35.99 -5.39
CA GLU A 29 -1.36 -37.14 -4.56
C GLU A 29 -0.56 -36.69 -3.33
N GLU A 30 0.32 -35.68 -3.50
CA GLU A 30 1.16 -35.10 -2.46
C GLU A 30 0.39 -34.11 -1.58
N ASN A 31 -0.86 -33.78 -1.93
CA ASN A 31 -1.70 -32.78 -1.27
C ASN A 31 -1.04 -31.38 -1.24
N ILE A 32 -0.36 -31.03 -2.34
CA ILE A 32 0.33 -29.74 -2.55
C ILE A 32 -0.46 -28.90 -3.54
N LEU A 33 -0.81 -27.68 -3.17
CA LEU A 33 -1.46 -26.71 -4.07
C LEU A 33 -0.39 -26.00 -4.91
N ILE A 34 -0.51 -26.04 -6.25
CA ILE A 34 0.37 -25.28 -7.15
C ILE A 34 -0.34 -24.02 -7.62
N VAL A 35 0.22 -22.85 -7.34
CA VAL A 35 -0.38 -21.55 -7.66
C VAL A 35 0.57 -20.67 -8.46
N GLY A 36 0.03 -19.91 -9.40
CA GLY A 36 0.74 -18.81 -10.02
C GLY A 36 0.91 -17.63 -9.05
N ASN A 37 2.07 -16.97 -9.08
CA ASN A 37 2.36 -15.81 -8.20
C ASN A 37 2.90 -14.59 -8.99
N SER A 38 2.52 -14.44 -10.24
CA SER A 38 2.92 -13.30 -11.10
C SER A 38 4.44 -13.11 -11.26
N GLY A 39 5.21 -13.15 -10.19
CA GLY A 39 6.65 -12.91 -10.23
C GLY A 39 7.39 -13.42 -9.01
N GLU A 40 8.69 -13.20 -9.03
CA GLU A 40 9.59 -13.52 -7.92
C GLU A 40 9.37 -12.51 -6.78
N PRO A 41 9.13 -12.96 -5.53
CA PRO A 41 9.06 -12.06 -4.39
C PRO A 41 10.40 -11.39 -4.11
N LYS A 42 10.38 -10.12 -3.72
CA LYS A 42 11.59 -9.35 -3.38
C LYS A 42 12.18 -9.78 -2.02
N GLY A 43 11.32 -10.30 -1.14
CA GLY A 43 11.67 -10.72 0.21
C GLY A 43 10.47 -11.28 0.96
N LEU A 44 10.70 -11.79 2.17
CA LEU A 44 9.66 -12.37 3.02
C LEU A 44 9.62 -11.72 4.42
N ASP A 45 10.19 -10.53 4.57
CA ASP A 45 10.04 -9.73 5.78
C ASP A 45 8.73 -8.94 5.72
N PRO A 46 7.75 -9.22 6.60
CA PRO A 46 6.44 -8.55 6.58
C PRO A 46 6.53 -7.02 6.71
N HIS A 47 7.62 -6.51 7.27
CA HIS A 47 7.80 -5.07 7.51
C HIS A 47 8.50 -4.33 6.37
N LEU A 48 9.05 -5.06 5.38
CA LEU A 48 9.87 -4.47 4.31
C LEU A 48 9.28 -4.61 2.91
N VAL A 49 8.18 -5.33 2.78
CA VAL A 49 7.54 -5.59 1.49
C VAL A 49 6.25 -4.80 1.35
N SER A 50 5.91 -4.45 0.10
CA SER A 50 4.71 -3.71 -0.25
C SER A 50 3.92 -4.35 -1.41
N GLY A 51 4.40 -5.49 -1.93
CA GLY A 51 3.82 -6.16 -3.09
C GLY A 51 2.78 -7.22 -2.75
N VAL A 52 1.78 -7.38 -3.64
CA VAL A 52 0.76 -8.45 -3.52
C VAL A 52 1.39 -9.83 -3.60
N LEU A 53 2.45 -10.02 -4.42
CA LEU A 53 3.11 -11.33 -4.54
C LEU A 53 3.80 -11.77 -3.25
N GLU A 54 4.38 -10.84 -2.52
CA GLU A 54 4.96 -11.08 -1.20
C GLU A 54 3.87 -11.34 -0.18
N SER A 55 2.80 -10.54 -0.20
CA SER A 55 1.65 -10.68 0.71
C SER A 55 1.03 -12.07 0.64
N ASN A 56 0.84 -12.63 -0.57
CA ASN A 56 0.28 -13.97 -0.75
C ASN A 56 1.07 -15.07 -0.01
N ILE A 57 2.39 -14.94 0.03
CA ILE A 57 3.27 -15.91 0.70
C ILE A 57 3.33 -15.62 2.20
N ILE A 58 3.49 -14.35 2.57
CA ILE A 58 3.61 -13.92 3.97
C ILE A 58 2.36 -14.29 4.78
N ARG A 59 1.15 -14.14 4.21
CA ARG A 59 -0.12 -14.53 4.85
C ARG A 59 -0.26 -16.04 5.09
N ALA A 60 0.50 -16.87 4.38
CA ALA A 60 0.56 -18.30 4.64
C ALA A 60 1.62 -18.65 5.71
N LEU A 61 2.73 -17.90 5.74
CA LEU A 61 3.84 -18.09 6.67
C LEU A 61 3.59 -17.50 8.05
N PHE A 62 2.92 -16.34 8.12
CA PHE A 62 2.68 -15.60 9.37
C PHE A 62 1.19 -15.46 9.66
N GLU A 63 0.87 -15.23 10.92
CA GLU A 63 -0.49 -14.99 11.40
C GLU A 63 -0.53 -13.81 12.35
N GLY A 64 -1.49 -12.90 12.14
CA GLY A 64 -1.72 -11.72 12.97
C GLY A 64 -2.58 -11.99 14.20
N LEU A 65 -3.01 -10.91 14.87
CA LEU A 65 -3.96 -11.00 15.98
C LEU A 65 -5.29 -11.61 15.53
N CYS A 66 -5.80 -11.12 14.39
CA CYS A 66 -6.99 -11.63 13.74
C CYS A 66 -6.65 -12.17 12.36
N VAL A 67 -7.53 -13.02 11.82
CA VAL A 67 -7.42 -13.57 10.47
C VAL A 67 -8.72 -13.37 9.69
N GLU A 68 -8.65 -13.50 8.37
CA GLU A 68 -9.81 -13.47 7.49
C GLU A 68 -10.76 -14.63 7.80
N ASP A 69 -12.06 -14.33 7.73
CA ASP A 69 -13.09 -15.36 7.62
C ASP A 69 -13.13 -15.83 6.16
N PRO A 70 -12.85 -17.11 5.86
CA PRO A 70 -12.81 -17.60 4.50
C PRO A 70 -14.16 -17.58 3.79
N GLU A 71 -15.25 -17.34 4.50
CA GLU A 71 -16.61 -17.36 3.95
C GLU A 71 -17.28 -15.99 3.96
N LYS A 72 -16.74 -15.02 4.71
CA LYS A 72 -17.46 -13.76 4.94
C LYS A 72 -16.48 -12.58 5.07
N ASP A 73 -16.59 -11.65 4.14
CA ASP A 73 -15.97 -10.34 4.25
C ASP A 73 -16.42 -9.58 5.51
N SER A 74 -15.58 -8.67 5.97
CA SER A 74 -15.87 -7.83 7.16
C SER A 74 -16.09 -8.62 8.45
N SER A 75 -15.65 -9.88 8.49
CA SER A 75 -15.62 -10.73 9.68
C SER A 75 -14.17 -11.03 10.03
N SER A 76 -13.81 -10.81 11.30
CA SER A 76 -12.49 -11.14 11.80
C SER A 76 -12.59 -12.37 12.70
N LEU A 77 -11.85 -13.41 12.36
CA LEU A 77 -11.75 -14.62 13.17
C LEU A 77 -10.52 -14.58 14.09
N PRO A 78 -10.50 -15.37 15.18
CA PRO A 78 -9.33 -15.57 16.00
C PRO A 78 -8.13 -16.05 15.18
N GLY A 79 -7.01 -15.32 15.31
CA GLY A 79 -5.68 -15.74 14.88
C GLY A 79 -4.83 -16.04 16.10
N VAL A 80 -3.69 -15.35 16.27
CA VAL A 80 -2.90 -15.43 17.50
C VAL A 80 -3.72 -14.95 18.68
N ALA A 81 -4.62 -13.97 18.54
CA ALA A 81 -5.55 -13.60 19.58
C ALA A 81 -6.78 -14.52 19.57
N LYS A 82 -7.08 -15.14 20.71
CA LYS A 82 -8.29 -15.98 20.88
C LYS A 82 -9.57 -15.16 21.09
N LYS A 83 -9.44 -13.93 21.60
CA LYS A 83 -10.52 -12.94 21.74
C LYS A 83 -9.98 -11.54 21.97
N TRP A 84 -10.83 -10.54 21.77
CA TRP A 84 -10.51 -9.13 21.98
C TRP A 84 -11.73 -8.35 22.47
N THR A 85 -11.48 -7.22 23.14
CA THR A 85 -12.48 -6.29 23.63
C THR A 85 -11.99 -4.86 23.48
N SER A 86 -12.89 -3.91 23.29
CA SER A 86 -12.58 -2.49 23.32
C SER A 86 -13.29 -1.78 24.46
N ASN A 87 -12.81 -0.58 24.80
CA ASN A 87 -13.58 0.37 25.59
C ASN A 87 -14.75 0.96 24.75
N GLU A 88 -15.61 1.78 25.37
CA GLU A 88 -16.83 2.31 24.75
C GLU A 88 -16.56 3.15 23.50
N ASP A 89 -15.46 3.89 23.46
CA ASP A 89 -15.10 4.77 22.34
C ASP A 89 -14.12 4.13 21.35
N SER A 90 -13.77 2.86 21.52
CA SER A 90 -12.84 2.12 20.64
C SER A 90 -11.44 2.75 20.53
N THR A 91 -10.99 3.46 21.56
CA THR A 91 -9.63 4.03 21.63
C THR A 91 -8.64 3.13 22.37
N GLU A 92 -9.13 2.13 23.10
CA GLU A 92 -8.33 1.14 23.79
C GLU A 92 -8.85 -0.27 23.50
N TRP A 93 -7.94 -1.18 23.16
CA TRP A 93 -8.24 -2.56 22.84
C TRP A 93 -7.36 -3.49 23.67
N ILE A 94 -7.95 -4.57 24.16
CA ILE A 94 -7.27 -5.68 24.83
C ILE A 94 -7.42 -6.93 23.97
N PHE A 95 -6.29 -7.53 23.60
CA PHE A 95 -6.24 -8.80 22.90
C PHE A 95 -5.68 -9.87 23.83
N GLU A 96 -6.47 -10.92 24.07
CA GLU A 96 -6.02 -12.10 24.79
C GLU A 96 -5.44 -13.11 23.79
N LEU A 97 -4.15 -13.36 23.89
CA LEU A 97 -3.43 -14.25 22.98
C LEU A 97 -3.69 -15.71 23.33
N ASN A 98 -3.55 -16.58 22.36
CA ASN A 98 -3.63 -18.03 22.51
C ASN A 98 -2.30 -18.57 23.06
N PRO A 99 -2.26 -19.14 24.27
CA PRO A 99 -1.01 -19.65 24.86
C PRO A 99 -0.46 -20.88 24.11
N LYS A 100 -1.22 -21.44 23.15
CA LYS A 100 -0.75 -22.50 22.26
C LYS A 100 -0.06 -21.97 21.00
N ALA A 101 -0.15 -20.67 20.73
CA ALA A 101 0.51 -20.05 19.58
C ALA A 101 2.03 -20.14 19.73
N LYS A 102 2.69 -20.63 18.69
CA LYS A 102 4.13 -20.86 18.66
C LYS A 102 4.73 -20.46 17.32
N TRP A 103 5.94 -20.07 17.39
CA TRP A 103 6.83 -19.99 16.23
C TRP A 103 7.13 -21.39 15.69
N SER A 104 7.54 -21.48 14.43
CA SER A 104 7.83 -22.76 13.75
C SER A 104 9.04 -23.51 14.34
N ASP A 105 9.85 -22.84 15.15
CA ASP A 105 10.92 -23.47 15.96
C ASP A 105 10.45 -23.94 17.36
N GLY A 106 9.15 -23.77 17.66
CA GLY A 106 8.53 -24.20 18.92
C GLY A 106 8.55 -23.19 20.04
N VAL A 107 9.19 -22.03 19.89
CA VAL A 107 9.17 -20.91 20.85
C VAL A 107 7.75 -20.34 20.94
N PRO A 108 7.22 -20.03 22.13
CA PRO A 108 5.90 -19.39 22.27
C PRO A 108 5.84 -18.01 21.60
N VAL A 109 4.71 -17.70 20.95
CA VAL A 109 4.38 -16.33 20.53
C VAL A 109 3.77 -15.59 21.70
N THR A 110 4.31 -14.44 22.05
CA THR A 110 3.91 -13.65 23.22
C THR A 110 3.51 -12.22 22.81
N ALA A 111 2.90 -11.50 23.76
CA ALA A 111 2.60 -10.08 23.57
C ALA A 111 3.87 -9.23 23.35
N ALA A 112 5.02 -9.66 23.86
CA ALA A 112 6.29 -8.99 23.64
C ALA A 112 6.70 -9.01 22.16
N ASP A 113 6.42 -10.09 21.41
CA ASP A 113 6.71 -10.18 19.98
C ASP A 113 5.92 -9.12 19.19
N PHE A 114 4.67 -8.86 19.54
CA PHE A 114 3.86 -7.80 18.94
C PHE A 114 4.41 -6.41 19.26
N VAL A 115 4.77 -6.18 20.52
CA VAL A 115 5.38 -4.91 20.96
C VAL A 115 6.69 -4.65 20.21
N PHE A 116 7.55 -5.65 20.08
CA PHE A 116 8.77 -5.58 19.29
C PHE A 116 8.47 -5.25 17.83
N SER A 117 7.52 -5.99 17.23
CA SER A 117 7.17 -5.88 15.81
C SER A 117 6.65 -4.50 15.43
N TYR A 118 5.73 -3.95 16.22
CA TYR A 118 5.16 -2.64 15.94
C TYR A 118 6.18 -1.51 16.12
N ARG A 119 7.03 -1.62 17.14
CA ARG A 119 8.14 -0.67 17.34
C ARG A 119 9.20 -0.79 16.25
N ARG A 120 9.44 -2.01 15.73
CA ARG A 120 10.34 -2.25 14.60
C ARG A 120 9.81 -1.61 13.34
N LEU A 121 8.55 -1.81 12.98
CA LEU A 121 7.95 -1.21 11.79
C LEU A 121 7.97 0.33 11.86
N LEU A 122 7.70 0.89 13.04
CA LEU A 122 7.73 2.33 13.32
C LEU A 122 9.13 2.88 13.63
N SER A 123 10.19 2.13 13.39
CA SER A 123 11.54 2.62 13.67
C SER A 123 11.79 3.99 13.03
N PRO A 124 12.26 4.99 13.80
CA PRO A 124 12.57 6.31 13.26
C PRO A 124 13.93 6.36 12.54
N ASP A 125 14.60 5.23 12.36
CA ASP A 125 15.86 5.16 11.63
C ASP A 125 15.67 5.59 10.17
N PRO A 126 16.31 6.65 9.70
CA PRO A 126 16.15 7.15 8.32
C PRO A 126 16.64 6.16 7.25
N ASP A 127 17.46 5.18 7.61
CA ASP A 127 17.91 4.12 6.71
C ASP A 127 16.94 2.91 6.72
N TRP A 128 15.87 2.94 7.55
CA TRP A 128 14.87 1.88 7.63
C TRP A 128 13.86 1.99 6.48
N PRO A 129 13.82 1.03 5.54
CA PRO A 129 13.05 1.18 4.30
C PRO A 129 11.61 0.65 4.41
N ALA A 130 10.96 0.77 5.56
CA ALA A 130 9.60 0.28 5.76
C ALA A 130 8.58 1.21 5.08
N GLU A 131 8.11 0.81 3.89
CA GLU A 131 7.17 1.60 3.07
C GLU A 131 5.77 1.72 3.70
N TYR A 132 5.34 0.76 4.53
CA TYR A 132 4.01 0.67 5.13
C TYR A 132 3.96 1.06 6.62
N SER A 133 4.93 1.82 7.12
CA SER A 133 4.92 2.29 8.52
C SER A 133 3.65 3.08 8.88
N GLU A 134 3.07 3.80 7.91
CA GLU A 134 1.83 4.57 8.08
C GLU A 134 0.63 3.71 8.51
N MET A 135 0.63 2.41 8.23
CA MET A 135 -0.40 1.48 8.70
C MET A 135 -0.46 1.34 10.23
N LEU A 136 0.58 1.74 10.93
CA LEU A 136 0.62 1.75 12.40
C LEU A 136 0.42 3.16 13.00
N TYR A 137 0.13 4.18 12.21
CA TYR A 137 -0.18 5.54 12.71
C TYR A 137 -1.49 5.62 13.47
N PHE A 138 -2.32 4.58 13.39
CA PHE A 138 -3.46 4.40 14.29
C PHE A 138 -3.06 4.24 15.75
N LEU A 139 -1.86 3.73 16.03
CA LEU A 139 -1.33 3.62 17.38
C LEU A 139 -1.08 5.02 17.98
N LYS A 140 -1.46 5.22 19.24
CA LYS A 140 -1.10 6.43 19.97
C LYS A 140 0.40 6.65 19.91
N ASN A 141 0.83 7.85 19.55
CA ASN A 141 2.22 8.24 19.36
C ASN A 141 2.99 7.45 18.28
N GLY A 142 2.31 6.63 17.44
CA GLY A 142 2.95 5.83 16.40
C GLY A 142 3.62 6.71 15.35
N GLU A 143 2.86 7.64 14.76
CA GLU A 143 3.37 8.61 13.78
C GLU A 143 4.46 9.48 14.37
N ALA A 144 4.25 10.03 15.57
CA ALA A 144 5.20 10.88 16.24
C ALA A 144 6.53 10.15 16.51
N TYR A 145 6.48 8.88 16.91
CA TYR A 145 7.68 8.07 17.08
C TYR A 145 8.38 7.79 15.75
N HIS A 146 7.66 7.38 14.70
CA HIS A 146 8.23 7.10 13.39
C HIS A 146 8.89 8.33 12.78
N ARG A 147 8.27 9.51 12.91
CA ARG A 147 8.79 10.78 12.39
C ARG A 147 9.80 11.46 13.30
N SER A 148 10.12 10.89 14.46
CA SER A 148 11.04 11.46 15.43
C SER A 148 12.52 11.36 15.05
N HIS A 149 12.84 10.91 13.84
CA HIS A 149 14.21 10.95 13.38
C HIS A 149 14.69 12.41 13.26
N PHE A 150 15.93 12.61 13.50
CA PHE A 150 16.51 13.92 13.71
C PHE A 150 16.42 14.88 12.50
N GLY A 151 16.38 14.33 11.29
CA GLY A 151 16.17 15.11 10.07
C GLY A 151 14.81 15.81 10.04
N ASN A 152 13.73 15.14 10.45
CA ASN A 152 12.39 15.73 10.53
C ASN A 152 12.31 16.83 11.58
N ILE A 153 12.98 16.64 12.72
CA ILE A 153 13.02 17.64 13.79
C ILE A 153 13.71 18.92 13.31
N LEU A 154 14.83 18.79 12.58
CA LEU A 154 15.54 19.94 12.03
C LEU A 154 14.75 20.69 10.98
N CYS A 155 13.94 19.98 10.23
CA CYS A 155 13.23 20.54 9.08
C CYS A 155 11.92 21.25 9.47
N GLY A 156 11.53 21.18 10.76
CA GLY A 156 10.23 21.68 11.18
C GLY A 156 9.04 20.91 10.60
N ASN A 157 9.30 19.71 10.02
CA ASN A 157 8.27 18.87 9.42
C ASN A 157 7.47 18.09 10.46
N ASP A 158 7.95 18.07 11.71
CA ASP A 158 7.21 17.49 12.82
C ASP A 158 6.42 18.57 13.54
N PRO A 159 5.06 18.54 13.49
CA PRO A 159 4.23 19.56 14.14
C PRO A 159 4.42 19.61 15.66
N ASP A 160 4.91 18.53 16.27
CA ASP A 160 5.17 18.46 17.71
C ASP A 160 6.56 18.98 18.09
N PHE A 161 7.46 19.13 17.10
CA PHE A 161 8.83 19.61 17.28
C PHE A 161 9.24 20.66 16.24
N PRO A 162 8.59 21.80 16.19
CA PRO A 162 9.00 22.88 15.28
C PRO A 162 10.37 23.43 15.68
N ILE A 163 11.33 23.41 14.76
CA ILE A 163 12.64 24.01 14.98
C ILE A 163 12.62 25.50 14.68
N ASN A 164 13.16 26.27 15.60
CA ASN A 164 13.33 27.70 15.50
C ASN A 164 14.61 28.05 14.71
N TRP A 165 14.48 28.98 13.72
CA TRP A 165 15.65 29.49 12.99
C TRP A 165 16.72 30.10 13.89
N ASP A 166 16.35 30.66 15.05
CA ASP A 166 17.31 31.27 15.98
C ASP A 166 18.35 30.26 16.46
N ILE A 167 17.98 28.96 16.57
CA ILE A 167 18.92 27.88 16.88
C ILE A 167 19.96 27.71 15.79
N LEU A 168 19.54 27.69 14.54
CA LEU A 168 20.43 27.53 13.40
C LEU A 168 21.30 28.79 13.18
N LYS A 169 20.76 29.97 13.51
CA LYS A 169 21.49 31.22 13.46
C LYS A 169 22.59 31.32 14.52
N GLU A 170 22.27 30.98 15.78
CA GLU A 170 23.23 30.94 16.88
C GLU A 170 24.35 29.94 16.60
N ALA A 171 24.04 28.86 15.92
CA ALA A 171 24.97 27.83 15.55
C ALA A 171 25.70 28.08 14.22
N ASN A 172 25.59 29.24 13.64
CA ASN A 172 26.36 29.60 12.44
C ASN A 172 26.08 28.66 11.23
N PHE A 173 24.82 28.32 10.98
CA PHE A 173 24.42 27.42 9.88
C PHE A 173 25.00 27.87 8.54
N LYS A 174 25.84 27.04 7.92
CA LYS A 174 26.61 27.37 6.70
C LYS A 174 26.00 26.83 5.41
N GLY A 175 24.87 26.17 5.47
CA GLY A 175 24.23 25.51 4.33
C GLY A 175 24.66 24.04 4.14
N ASP A 176 24.13 23.36 3.13
CA ASP A 176 24.45 21.96 2.81
C ASP A 176 25.34 21.86 1.56
N PRO A 177 26.61 21.42 1.66
CA PRO A 177 27.51 21.26 0.51
C PRO A 177 27.11 20.10 -0.43
N LYS A 178 26.22 19.19 -0.02
CA LYS A 178 25.66 18.20 -0.93
C LYS A 178 24.76 18.84 -1.98
N LEU A 179 24.21 20.03 -1.69
CA LEU A 179 23.53 20.86 -2.67
C LEU A 179 24.58 21.51 -3.57
N LYS A 180 24.82 20.93 -4.74
CA LYS A 180 25.72 21.53 -5.75
C LYS A 180 25.11 22.86 -6.22
N LEU A 181 25.44 23.95 -5.53
CA LEU A 181 24.86 25.29 -5.70
C LEU A 181 24.92 25.77 -7.16
N ALA A 182 25.95 25.38 -7.92
CA ALA A 182 26.05 25.69 -9.33
C ALA A 182 24.82 25.25 -10.16
N ASN A 183 24.13 24.20 -9.72
CA ASN A 183 22.92 23.69 -10.40
C ASN A 183 21.68 24.57 -10.15
N PHE A 184 21.76 25.48 -9.16
CA PHE A 184 20.64 26.30 -8.71
C PHE A 184 20.89 27.82 -8.87
N ALA A 185 22.07 28.18 -9.37
CA ALA A 185 22.42 29.57 -9.59
C ALA A 185 21.40 30.26 -10.50
N GLY A 186 20.87 31.41 -10.04
CA GLY A 186 19.89 32.21 -10.78
C GLY A 186 18.46 31.68 -10.79
N LYS A 187 18.16 30.54 -10.12
CA LYS A 187 16.79 30.01 -9.98
C LYS A 187 16.14 30.48 -8.68
N GLU A 188 14.85 30.78 -8.73
CA GLU A 188 14.05 30.91 -7.52
C GLU A 188 13.57 29.53 -7.03
N PHE A 189 13.28 29.41 -5.73
CA PHE A 189 12.84 28.12 -5.17
C PHE A 189 11.55 27.60 -5.83
N GLY A 190 10.64 28.50 -6.18
CA GLY A 190 9.39 28.16 -6.87
C GLY A 190 9.57 27.60 -8.27
N ASP A 191 10.70 27.88 -8.92
CA ASP A 191 11.01 27.41 -10.29
C ASP A 191 11.71 26.04 -10.31
N LEU A 192 12.00 25.48 -9.13
CA LEU A 192 12.67 24.20 -9.04
C LEU A 192 11.67 23.05 -9.28
N GLU A 193 12.13 22.01 -9.97
CA GLU A 193 11.40 20.75 -10.05
C GLU A 193 11.21 20.14 -8.65
N LYS A 194 10.11 19.41 -8.43
CA LYS A 194 9.80 18.78 -7.14
C LYS A 194 10.95 17.93 -6.59
N ARG A 195 11.67 17.20 -7.47
CA ARG A 195 12.88 16.44 -7.11
C ARG A 195 13.99 17.30 -6.53
N ASP A 196 14.20 18.48 -7.11
CA ASP A 196 15.25 19.39 -6.65
C ASP A 196 14.81 20.17 -5.42
N ARG A 197 13.52 20.49 -5.30
CA ARG A 197 12.95 21.04 -4.04
C ARG A 197 13.15 20.09 -2.87
N LYS A 198 12.93 18.77 -3.05
CA LYS A 198 13.19 17.77 -1.99
C LYS A 198 14.61 17.80 -1.42
N LYS A 199 15.58 18.26 -2.16
CA LYS A 199 16.95 18.43 -1.63
C LYS A 199 17.04 19.54 -0.58
N PHE A 200 16.04 20.41 -0.54
CA PHE A 200 15.90 21.48 0.44
C PHE A 200 14.92 21.13 1.56
N ASP A 201 14.20 19.99 1.46
CA ASP A 201 13.23 19.54 2.49
C ASP A 201 13.84 19.55 3.90
N PRO A 202 15.15 19.20 4.12
CA PRO A 202 15.80 19.36 5.40
C PRO A 202 15.81 20.79 5.95
N TYR A 203 15.39 21.79 5.17
CA TYR A 203 15.47 23.21 5.52
C TYR A 203 14.15 23.95 5.36
N LEU A 204 13.06 23.25 4.96
CA LEU A 204 11.79 23.85 4.56
C LEU A 204 10.61 23.26 5.33
N GLU A 205 9.72 24.11 5.77
CA GLU A 205 8.39 23.70 6.23
C GLU A 205 7.42 23.71 5.02
N GLU A 206 6.74 22.58 4.74
CA GLU A 206 5.82 22.46 3.58
C GLU A 206 4.66 23.48 3.61
N ARG A 207 4.24 23.91 4.80
CA ARG A 207 3.13 24.86 4.97
C ARG A 207 3.40 26.26 4.42
N ASP A 208 4.67 26.63 4.26
CA ASP A 208 5.10 27.97 3.82
C ASP A 208 5.59 27.98 2.36
N THR A 209 5.34 26.92 1.59
CA THR A 209 5.82 26.77 0.21
C THR A 209 5.41 27.93 -0.71
N VAL A 210 4.24 28.54 -0.51
CA VAL A 210 3.76 29.67 -1.33
C VAL A 210 4.66 30.91 -1.14
N ASN A 211 5.10 31.16 0.09
CA ASN A 211 5.98 32.29 0.39
C ASN A 211 7.44 31.95 0.07
N LEU A 212 7.82 30.69 0.25
CA LEU A 212 9.15 30.16 -0.05
C LEU A 212 9.44 30.11 -1.55
N ALA A 213 8.41 30.02 -2.39
CA ALA A 213 8.54 30.01 -3.85
C ALA A 213 9.31 31.21 -4.42
N LYS A 214 9.39 32.31 -3.67
CA LYS A 214 10.11 33.54 -4.06
C LYS A 214 11.54 33.58 -3.52
N LEU A 215 11.96 32.58 -2.73
CA LEU A 215 13.31 32.55 -2.21
C LEU A 215 14.28 31.98 -3.25
N SER A 216 15.45 32.61 -3.38
CA SER A 216 16.52 32.05 -4.21
C SER A 216 17.03 30.75 -3.61
N ALA A 217 17.08 29.69 -4.43
CA ALA A 217 17.63 28.40 -4.03
C ALA A 217 19.08 28.51 -3.52
N GLU A 218 19.85 29.45 -4.09
CA GLU A 218 21.23 29.73 -3.65
C GLU A 218 21.27 30.35 -2.25
N LYS A 219 20.37 31.29 -1.95
CA LYS A 219 20.26 31.88 -0.60
C LYS A 219 19.92 30.84 0.45
N VAL A 220 18.97 29.96 0.13
CA VAL A 220 18.57 28.86 1.01
C VAL A 220 19.73 27.92 1.28
N ALA A 221 20.36 27.42 0.22
CA ALA A 221 21.45 26.46 0.32
C ALA A 221 22.72 27.01 1.00
N THR A 222 22.93 28.33 0.99
CA THR A 222 24.05 28.99 1.64
C THR A 222 23.73 29.54 3.04
N GLY A 223 22.47 29.43 3.50
CA GLY A 223 22.03 29.99 4.78
C GLY A 223 22.00 31.52 4.83
N LYS A 224 22.12 32.21 3.69
CA LYS A 224 22.16 33.70 3.60
C LYS A 224 20.76 34.30 3.52
N LEU A 225 19.91 34.04 4.51
CA LEU A 225 18.54 34.52 4.56
C LEU A 225 18.40 35.77 5.44
N THR A 226 17.50 36.68 5.09
CA THR A 226 17.09 37.78 5.95
C THR A 226 16.25 37.30 7.12
N GLU A 227 16.05 38.12 8.18
CA GLU A 227 15.25 37.70 9.35
C GLU A 227 13.78 37.36 8.98
N VAL A 228 13.22 38.02 7.97
CA VAL A 228 11.86 37.71 7.47
C VAL A 228 11.85 36.40 6.70
N GLU A 229 12.84 36.19 5.80
CA GLU A 229 13.01 34.95 5.05
C GLU A 229 13.26 33.78 5.99
N LYS A 230 14.00 33.99 7.08
CA LYS A 230 14.24 33.00 8.12
C LYS A 230 12.95 32.55 8.82
N ARG A 231 12.06 33.51 9.18
CA ARG A 231 10.77 33.22 9.81
C ARG A 231 9.83 32.46 8.89
N VAL A 232 9.88 32.76 7.60
CA VAL A 232 9.10 32.06 6.57
C VAL A 232 9.67 30.66 6.29
N PHE A 233 10.99 30.54 6.30
CA PHE A 233 11.72 29.35 5.94
C PHE A 233 11.73 28.29 7.05
N PHE A 234 11.94 28.72 8.29
CA PHE A 234 11.92 27.87 9.48
C PHE A 234 10.86 28.42 10.42
N ASN A 235 9.70 27.83 10.44
CA ASN A 235 8.60 28.29 11.26
C ASN A 235 9.02 28.37 12.73
N SER A 236 8.92 29.56 13.33
CA SER A 236 9.48 29.94 14.62
C SER A 236 8.68 29.41 15.83
N LYS A 237 8.20 28.19 15.79
CA LYS A 237 7.62 27.55 16.98
C LYS A 237 8.72 26.86 17.75
N GLY A 238 8.99 27.36 18.92
CA GLY A 238 10.06 26.85 19.77
C GLY A 238 9.86 25.40 20.17
N ILE A 239 10.91 24.60 20.10
CA ILE A 239 11.04 23.31 20.79
C ILE A 239 11.19 23.66 22.27
N ASP A 240 10.27 23.21 23.08
CA ASP A 240 10.32 23.40 24.53
C ASP A 240 10.50 22.07 25.26
N LYS A 241 11.69 21.84 25.73
CA LYS A 241 12.21 21.13 26.92
C LYS A 241 12.23 19.62 27.01
N LEU A 242 13.39 18.99 26.84
CA LEU A 242 13.72 17.59 27.16
C LEU A 242 14.64 17.47 28.42
N ASN A 243 14.60 16.30 29.10
CA ASN A 243 15.39 16.07 30.32
C ASN A 243 16.75 15.38 30.08
N LYS A 244 17.60 15.28 31.16
CA LYS A 244 18.96 14.70 31.09
C LYS A 244 19.00 13.22 30.66
N ASP A 245 17.93 12.44 30.85
CA ASP A 245 17.91 11.02 30.46
C ASP A 245 17.62 10.86 28.98
N ASP A 246 16.90 11.79 28.37
CA ASP A 246 16.66 11.85 26.91
C ASP A 246 17.93 12.21 26.15
N LEU A 247 18.80 13.08 26.73
CA LEU A 247 20.14 13.31 26.20
C LEU A 247 20.99 12.03 26.19
N LYS A 248 20.85 11.17 27.20
CA LYS A 248 21.56 9.88 27.22
C LYS A 248 21.00 8.93 26.18
N LEU A 249 19.67 8.95 25.97
CA LEU A 249 19.02 8.14 24.94
C LEU A 249 19.46 8.58 23.54
N LEU A 250 19.43 9.87 23.26
CA LEU A 250 19.92 10.46 22.02
C LEU A 250 21.40 10.20 21.77
N LYS A 251 22.24 10.31 22.80
CA LYS A 251 23.67 9.96 22.71
C LYS A 251 23.93 8.47 22.50
N LYS A 252 23.04 7.58 22.97
CA LYS A 252 23.12 6.13 22.70
C LYS A 252 22.60 5.77 21.30
N ASN A 253 21.66 6.52 20.77
CA ASN A 253 21.08 6.32 19.44
C ASN A 253 21.70 7.32 18.45
N THR A 254 23.02 7.41 18.41
CA THR A 254 23.76 8.30 17.51
C THR A 254 23.45 8.05 16.02
N GLY A 255 22.90 6.88 15.66
CA GLY A 255 22.36 6.61 14.31
C GLY A 255 21.15 7.45 13.95
N LEU A 256 20.31 7.85 14.93
CA LEU A 256 19.20 8.79 14.75
C LEU A 256 19.71 10.22 14.47
N LEU A 257 20.96 10.48 14.74
CA LEU A 257 21.63 11.78 14.59
C LEU A 257 22.56 11.80 13.36
N LYS A 258 22.28 11.02 12.34
CA LYS A 258 22.98 11.17 11.04
C LYS A 258 22.59 12.50 10.39
N TRP A 259 23.05 13.54 11.05
CA TRP A 259 23.20 14.81 10.41
C TRP A 259 24.18 14.64 9.25
N THR A 260 23.93 15.36 8.19
CA THR A 260 25.01 15.65 7.25
C THR A 260 26.20 16.16 8.05
N ASP A 261 27.41 15.80 7.70
CA ASP A 261 28.68 16.17 8.38
C ASP A 261 28.91 17.68 8.61
N GLN A 262 27.88 18.50 8.42
CA GLN A 262 27.86 19.94 8.35
C GLN A 262 27.15 20.64 9.47
N VAL A 263 26.38 19.91 10.26
CA VAL A 263 25.79 20.50 11.46
C VAL A 263 26.85 20.48 12.55
N SER A 264 27.31 21.67 12.98
CA SER A 264 28.34 21.79 14.02
C SER A 264 27.88 21.12 15.31
N GLU A 265 28.85 20.70 16.14
CA GLU A 265 28.57 20.11 17.45
C GLU A 265 27.70 21.04 18.32
N ASP A 266 27.88 22.35 18.18
CA ASP A 266 27.13 23.38 18.92
C ASP A 266 25.63 23.39 18.50
N VAL A 267 25.34 23.20 17.21
CA VAL A 267 23.94 23.06 16.73
C VAL A 267 23.32 21.77 17.28
N ARG A 268 24.07 20.66 17.24
CA ARG A 268 23.61 19.39 17.80
C ARG A 268 23.27 19.55 19.27
N GLN A 269 24.14 20.21 20.04
CA GLN A 269 23.93 20.43 21.46
C GLN A 269 22.75 21.35 21.72
N LEU A 270 22.61 22.43 20.95
CA LEU A 270 21.50 23.40 21.11
C LEU A 270 20.14 22.77 20.81
N VAL A 271 20.05 21.94 19.76
CA VAL A 271 18.85 21.17 19.45
C VAL A 271 18.57 20.13 20.53
N LEU A 272 19.60 19.43 21.01
CA LEU A 272 19.50 18.48 22.12
C LEU A 272 19.00 19.14 23.41
N ASP A 273 19.50 20.35 23.74
CA ASP A 273 19.07 21.11 24.91
C ASP A 273 17.58 21.52 24.82
N ARG A 274 17.10 21.81 23.63
CA ARG A 274 15.67 22.15 23.41
C ARG A 274 14.76 20.94 23.35
N ILE A 275 15.24 19.84 22.78
CA ILE A 275 14.58 18.55 22.88
C ILE A 275 14.42 18.14 24.36
N ILE A 276 15.46 18.30 25.17
CA ILE A 276 15.40 18.08 26.65
C ILE A 276 14.36 18.97 27.28
N ALA A 277 14.34 20.20 26.83
CA ALA A 277 13.44 21.15 27.35
C ALA A 277 11.95 20.85 27.10
N HIS A 278 11.55 20.15 26.05
CA HIS A 278 10.16 19.76 25.76
C HIS A 278 9.61 18.68 26.74
N HIS A 279 10.47 17.77 27.17
CA HIS A 279 10.09 16.68 28.06
C HIS A 279 9.79 17.13 29.49
N GLU A 280 10.52 18.14 29.99
CA GLU A 280 10.31 18.72 31.29
C GLU A 280 8.97 19.44 31.39
N ALA A 281 8.35 19.80 30.25
CA ALA A 281 7.01 20.36 30.17
C ALA A 281 5.87 19.32 30.18
N GLY A 282 6.20 18.03 30.32
CA GLY A 282 5.22 16.93 30.39
C GLY A 282 4.66 16.48 29.05
N LYS A 283 5.29 16.88 27.92
CA LYS A 283 4.95 16.34 26.61
C LYS A 283 5.62 14.98 26.38
N PRO A 284 5.03 14.07 25.55
CA PRO A 284 5.57 12.73 25.37
C PRO A 284 6.99 12.76 24.79
N ASN A 285 7.85 11.87 25.28
CA ASN A 285 9.18 11.65 24.71
C ASN A 285 9.04 10.83 23.41
N LEU A 286 9.08 11.49 22.29
CA LEU A 286 8.87 10.88 20.97
C LEU A 286 9.94 9.84 20.60
N TRP A 287 11.13 9.89 21.23
CA TRP A 287 12.17 8.87 21.03
C TRP A 287 12.05 7.69 21.96
N ASP A 288 11.17 7.78 22.95
CA ASP A 288 10.91 6.64 23.82
C ASP A 288 9.88 5.71 23.17
N LYS A 289 10.39 4.66 22.51
CA LYS A 289 9.56 3.60 21.96
C LYS A 289 8.55 3.00 22.93
N ALA A 290 8.76 3.17 24.25
CA ALA A 290 7.83 2.71 25.27
C ALA A 290 6.52 3.52 25.29
N GLN A 291 6.48 4.69 24.64
CA GLN A 291 5.29 5.55 24.54
C GLN A 291 4.41 5.26 23.33
N VAL A 292 4.89 4.45 22.38
CA VAL A 292 4.02 3.92 21.30
C VAL A 292 2.89 3.12 21.93
N GLY A 293 1.66 3.34 21.47
CA GLY A 293 0.42 2.80 22.05
C GLY A 293 0.27 1.28 21.98
N VAL A 294 1.32 0.53 22.29
CA VAL A 294 1.33 -0.94 22.36
C VAL A 294 2.06 -1.41 23.61
N THR A 295 1.45 -2.29 24.39
CA THR A 295 2.01 -2.75 25.67
C THR A 295 1.69 -4.22 25.89
N ALA A 296 2.69 -5.01 26.24
CA ALA A 296 2.49 -6.34 26.81
C ALA A 296 2.14 -6.17 28.31
N VAL A 297 0.90 -6.48 28.67
CA VAL A 297 0.45 -6.45 30.07
C VAL A 297 1.03 -7.67 30.81
N ASP A 298 1.01 -8.80 30.14
CA ASP A 298 1.68 -10.05 30.48
C ASP A 298 2.01 -10.82 29.18
N ASP A 299 2.52 -12.05 29.27
CA ASP A 299 2.93 -12.85 28.11
C ASP A 299 1.81 -13.06 27.09
N PHE A 300 0.55 -13.06 27.52
CA PHE A 300 -0.60 -13.39 26.67
C PHE A 300 -1.69 -12.31 26.66
N THR A 301 -1.39 -11.12 27.15
CA THR A 301 -2.32 -9.98 27.14
C THR A 301 -1.64 -8.78 26.47
N LEU A 302 -2.11 -8.44 25.27
CA LEU A 302 -1.65 -7.28 24.52
C LEU A 302 -2.67 -6.16 24.65
N LYS A 303 -2.21 -4.99 25.07
CA LYS A 303 -3.00 -3.76 25.12
C LYS A 303 -2.57 -2.82 23.98
N ILE A 304 -3.55 -2.34 23.23
CA ILE A 304 -3.36 -1.36 22.15
C ILE A 304 -4.13 -0.09 22.52
N ASN A 305 -3.43 1.04 22.57
CA ASN A 305 -4.01 2.37 22.69
C ASN A 305 -3.90 3.09 21.36
N LEU A 306 -4.98 3.69 20.89
CA LEU A 306 -5.09 4.32 19.59
C LEU A 306 -5.09 5.85 19.70
N ARG A 307 -4.81 6.54 18.62
CA ARG A 307 -4.84 8.01 18.53
C ARG A 307 -6.28 8.56 18.58
N GLY A 308 -7.26 7.75 18.18
CA GLY A 308 -8.68 8.08 18.14
C GLY A 308 -9.54 6.82 18.07
N PRO A 309 -10.86 6.93 17.99
CA PRO A 309 -11.79 5.82 17.84
C PRO A 309 -11.56 5.01 16.56
N ILE A 310 -11.18 3.74 16.68
CA ILE A 310 -10.99 2.81 15.56
C ILE A 310 -11.80 1.54 15.80
N PRO A 311 -13.13 1.56 15.53
CA PRO A 311 -14.00 0.41 15.76
C PRO A 311 -13.71 -0.79 14.85
N PHE A 312 -12.94 -0.58 13.77
CA PHE A 312 -12.53 -1.58 12.80
C PHE A 312 -11.08 -2.08 13.01
N LEU A 313 -10.48 -1.87 14.19
CA LEU A 313 -9.12 -2.34 14.47
C LEU A 313 -8.91 -3.83 14.18
N PRO A 314 -9.85 -4.77 14.52
CA PRO A 314 -9.69 -6.18 14.15
C PRO A 314 -9.50 -6.40 12.65
N GLU A 315 -10.14 -5.59 11.78
CA GLU A 315 -9.96 -5.66 10.33
C GLU A 315 -8.54 -5.25 9.91
N ILE A 316 -8.01 -4.17 10.50
CA ILE A 316 -6.66 -3.69 10.20
C ILE A 316 -5.61 -4.71 10.64
N THR A 317 -5.81 -5.38 11.79
CA THR A 317 -4.84 -6.37 12.32
C THR A 317 -4.70 -7.63 11.47
N LYS A 318 -5.56 -7.81 10.46
CA LYS A 318 -5.42 -8.87 9.44
C LYS A 318 -4.40 -8.51 8.36
N HIS A 319 -4.01 -7.25 8.24
CA HIS A 319 -2.99 -6.84 7.31
C HIS A 319 -1.60 -7.28 7.78
N TYR A 320 -0.77 -7.78 6.88
CA TYR A 320 0.52 -8.39 7.22
C TYR A 320 1.51 -7.44 7.93
N THR A 321 1.36 -6.13 7.80
CA THR A 321 2.15 -5.14 8.55
C THR A 321 1.89 -5.18 10.06
N TRP A 322 0.74 -5.72 10.49
CA TRP A 322 0.38 -5.94 11.89
C TRP A 322 0.77 -7.33 12.40
N TYR A 323 1.45 -8.14 11.58
CA TYR A 323 1.89 -9.47 12.00
C TYR A 323 3.13 -9.39 12.90
N PRO A 324 3.25 -10.30 13.87
CA PRO A 324 4.44 -10.38 14.68
C PRO A 324 5.60 -10.96 13.86
N VAL A 325 6.82 -10.53 14.18
CA VAL A 325 8.06 -11.10 13.65
C VAL A 325 8.93 -11.62 14.80
N PRO A 326 9.73 -12.68 14.59
CA PRO A 326 10.45 -13.36 15.65
C PRO A 326 11.67 -12.56 16.13
N GLU A 327 11.52 -11.79 17.22
CA GLU A 327 12.61 -11.00 17.81
C GLU A 327 13.87 -11.84 18.03
N HIS A 328 13.72 -13.03 18.61
CA HIS A 328 14.85 -13.92 18.94
C HIS A 328 15.65 -14.37 17.72
N VAL A 329 15.02 -14.47 16.55
CA VAL A 329 15.71 -14.79 15.30
C VAL A 329 16.31 -13.57 14.65
N ILE A 330 15.56 -12.46 14.61
CA ILE A 330 16.04 -11.19 14.03
C ILE A 330 17.30 -10.73 14.76
N MET A 331 17.27 -10.71 16.10
CA MET A 331 18.41 -10.27 16.93
C MET A 331 19.61 -11.21 16.86
N LYS A 332 19.39 -12.49 16.51
CA LYS A 332 20.47 -13.44 16.29
C LYS A 332 21.22 -13.20 14.96
N HIS A 333 20.51 -12.70 13.94
CA HIS A 333 21.04 -12.53 12.58
C HIS A 333 21.29 -11.07 12.18
N GLY A 334 21.15 -10.13 13.10
CA GLY A 334 21.39 -8.71 12.86
C GLY A 334 20.85 -7.83 13.99
N GLU A 335 20.60 -6.57 13.67
CA GLU A 335 19.94 -5.63 14.55
C GLU A 335 18.44 -5.53 14.19
N MET A 336 17.64 -4.92 15.07
CA MET A 336 16.21 -4.72 14.86
C MET A 336 15.88 -4.12 13.47
N ASN A 337 16.71 -3.19 13.01
CA ASN A 337 16.56 -2.46 11.75
C ASN A 337 17.50 -2.95 10.64
N THR A 338 17.95 -4.21 10.67
CA THR A 338 18.75 -4.74 9.56
C THR A 338 17.90 -4.77 8.30
N ALA A 339 18.27 -3.91 7.33
CA ALA A 339 17.54 -3.70 6.09
C ALA A 339 17.69 -4.87 5.11
N TYR A 340 17.14 -4.66 3.91
CA TYR A 340 17.07 -5.58 2.77
C TYR A 340 18.08 -6.71 2.78
N GLN A 341 17.59 -7.94 2.55
CA GLN A 341 18.37 -9.18 2.56
C GLN A 341 18.88 -9.59 3.96
N SER A 342 18.18 -9.18 5.01
CA SER A 342 18.47 -9.66 6.34
C SER A 342 18.56 -11.19 6.34
N PRO A 343 19.63 -11.77 6.90
CA PRO A 343 19.83 -13.21 6.93
C PRO A 343 18.68 -13.97 7.60
N TRP A 344 17.85 -13.33 8.43
CA TRP A 344 16.78 -13.99 9.15
C TRP A 344 15.64 -14.52 8.23
N THR A 345 15.44 -13.93 7.04
CA THR A 345 14.42 -14.39 6.08
C THR A 345 14.91 -15.45 5.09
N ARG A 346 16.17 -15.89 5.19
CA ARG A 346 16.69 -17.00 4.37
C ARG A 346 16.05 -18.32 4.77
N VAL A 347 15.96 -19.24 3.81
CA VAL A 347 15.31 -20.55 4.00
C VAL A 347 15.81 -21.28 5.25
N GLU A 348 17.11 -21.20 5.51
CA GLU A 348 17.76 -21.86 6.66
C GLU A 348 17.53 -21.16 8.01
N ASN A 349 17.00 -19.94 8.02
CA ASN A 349 16.89 -19.11 9.23
C ASN A 349 15.47 -18.67 9.56
N ILE A 350 14.60 -18.57 8.54
CA ILE A 350 13.27 -18.01 8.69
C ILE A 350 12.43 -18.83 9.67
N VAL A 351 11.85 -18.15 10.63
CA VAL A 351 10.91 -18.69 11.60
C VAL A 351 9.61 -17.92 11.47
N SER A 352 8.50 -18.61 11.38
CA SER A 352 7.18 -18.06 11.14
C SER A 352 6.16 -18.63 12.14
N ASN A 353 4.98 -18.02 12.26
CA ASN A 353 3.96 -18.44 13.24
C ASN A 353 2.63 -18.83 12.59
N GLY A 354 2.56 -18.87 11.27
CA GLY A 354 1.36 -19.22 10.52
C GLY A 354 1.17 -20.72 10.29
N ALA A 355 0.16 -21.06 9.49
CA ALA A 355 -0.21 -22.44 9.16
C ALA A 355 0.88 -23.21 8.41
N PHE A 356 1.76 -22.50 7.73
CA PHE A 356 2.86 -23.04 6.95
C PHE A 356 4.21 -22.45 7.36
N GLN A 357 5.28 -23.15 7.03
CA GLN A 357 6.66 -22.71 7.15
C GLN A 357 7.37 -22.81 5.80
N LEU A 358 8.41 -22.01 5.59
CA LEU A 358 9.17 -22.04 4.34
C LEU A 358 10.00 -23.33 4.25
N LYS A 359 9.78 -24.10 3.17
CA LYS A 359 10.51 -25.34 2.91
C LYS A 359 11.70 -25.13 1.99
N THR A 360 11.48 -24.45 0.86
CA THR A 360 12.52 -24.17 -0.12
C THR A 360 12.18 -22.95 -0.97
N TRP A 361 13.21 -22.27 -1.41
CA TRP A 361 13.10 -21.15 -2.35
C TRP A 361 14.17 -21.27 -3.42
N ARG A 362 13.75 -21.61 -4.64
CA ARG A 362 14.59 -21.68 -5.82
C ARG A 362 14.29 -20.49 -6.73
N THR A 363 15.10 -19.46 -6.63
CA THR A 363 14.94 -18.19 -7.35
C THR A 363 14.61 -18.40 -8.83
N ASN A 364 13.59 -17.69 -9.33
CA ASN A 364 13.04 -17.77 -10.68
C ASN A 364 12.53 -19.17 -11.09
N HIS A 365 12.35 -20.09 -10.16
CA HIS A 365 11.81 -21.42 -10.43
C HIS A 365 10.54 -21.68 -9.61
N PHE A 366 10.64 -21.80 -8.30
CA PHE A 366 9.50 -21.89 -7.39
C PHE A 366 9.89 -21.58 -5.94
N LEU A 367 8.89 -21.19 -5.17
CA LEU A 367 8.94 -21.17 -3.71
C LEU A 367 7.92 -22.19 -3.19
N GLU A 368 8.33 -23.01 -2.23
CA GLU A 368 7.46 -24.04 -1.63
C GLU A 368 7.44 -23.88 -0.11
N ILE A 369 6.23 -23.90 0.43
CA ILE A 369 5.95 -23.92 1.85
C ILE A 369 5.34 -25.27 2.23
N GLU A 370 5.56 -25.71 3.45
CA GLU A 370 5.01 -26.93 4.01
C GLU A 370 4.27 -26.66 5.31
N ARG A 371 3.40 -27.57 5.73
CA ARG A 371 2.62 -27.46 6.96
C ARG A 371 3.54 -27.25 8.16
N ASN A 372 3.22 -26.23 8.98
CA ASN A 372 3.94 -25.94 10.22
C ASN A 372 3.47 -26.90 11.34
N PRO A 373 4.34 -27.78 11.85
CA PRO A 373 3.96 -28.77 12.88
C PRO A 373 3.66 -28.11 14.24
N HIS A 374 4.13 -26.90 14.46
CA HIS A 374 3.97 -26.13 15.69
C HIS A 374 2.78 -25.16 15.67
N TYR A 375 2.11 -25.03 14.51
CA TYR A 375 0.95 -24.14 14.40
C TYR A 375 -0.16 -24.55 15.38
N TRP A 376 -0.72 -23.59 16.09
CA TRP A 376 -1.70 -23.84 17.16
C TRP A 376 -3.00 -24.50 16.65
N ASP A 377 -3.39 -24.23 15.39
CA ASP A 377 -4.60 -24.72 14.74
C ASP A 377 -4.28 -25.73 13.61
N LYS A 378 -3.18 -26.46 13.74
CA LYS A 378 -2.66 -27.39 12.71
C LYS A 378 -3.63 -28.47 12.27
N ASP A 379 -4.56 -28.87 13.17
CA ASP A 379 -5.54 -29.92 12.88
C ASP A 379 -6.59 -29.47 11.84
N ASN A 380 -6.73 -28.16 11.64
CA ASN A 380 -7.60 -27.52 10.64
C ASN A 380 -6.84 -27.09 9.38
N VAL A 381 -5.57 -27.43 9.24
CA VAL A 381 -4.79 -27.20 8.02
C VAL A 381 -4.91 -28.42 7.12
N HIS A 382 -5.52 -28.25 5.95
CA HIS A 382 -5.85 -29.37 5.07
C HIS A 382 -4.77 -29.70 4.06
N LEU A 383 -4.04 -28.70 3.56
CA LEU A 383 -2.93 -28.90 2.61
C LEU A 383 -1.65 -29.35 3.33
N ASP A 384 -0.82 -30.17 2.68
CA ASP A 384 0.52 -30.47 3.17
C ASP A 384 1.55 -29.42 2.72
N GLY A 385 1.26 -28.66 1.67
CA GLY A 385 2.08 -27.55 1.22
C GLY A 385 1.45 -26.72 0.11
N VAL A 386 2.12 -25.61 -0.21
CA VAL A 386 1.79 -24.75 -1.36
C VAL A 386 3.06 -24.46 -2.14
N ARG A 387 2.99 -24.59 -3.46
CA ARG A 387 4.09 -24.26 -4.38
C ARG A 387 3.72 -23.06 -5.22
N TYR A 388 4.47 -21.97 -5.09
CA TYR A 388 4.29 -20.71 -5.81
C TYR A 388 5.21 -20.68 -7.01
N LEU A 389 4.63 -20.43 -8.20
CA LEU A 389 5.36 -20.32 -9.47
C LEU A 389 5.47 -18.84 -9.88
N PRO A 390 6.68 -18.28 -10.07
CA PRO A 390 6.88 -16.88 -10.43
C PRO A 390 6.73 -16.66 -11.95
N ILE A 391 5.49 -16.75 -12.45
CA ILE A 391 5.18 -16.71 -13.88
C ILE A 391 4.81 -15.28 -14.28
N LYS A 392 5.74 -14.52 -14.86
CA LYS A 392 5.54 -13.10 -15.26
C LYS A 392 4.59 -12.92 -16.45
N ASN A 393 4.50 -13.92 -17.33
CA ASN A 393 3.66 -13.85 -18.51
C ASN A 393 2.34 -14.58 -18.30
N TYR A 394 1.25 -13.86 -18.16
CA TYR A 394 -0.08 -14.39 -17.89
C TYR A 394 -0.67 -15.24 -19.02
N TYR A 395 -0.25 -15.03 -20.28
CA TYR A 395 -0.59 -15.92 -21.40
C TYR A 395 0.06 -17.29 -21.23
N THR A 396 1.32 -17.31 -20.79
CA THR A 396 2.02 -18.55 -20.46
C THR A 396 1.37 -19.24 -19.27
N GLU A 397 1.01 -18.50 -18.22
CA GLU A 397 0.33 -19.02 -17.04
C GLU A 397 -1.02 -19.67 -17.40
N THR A 398 -1.84 -18.98 -18.22
CA THR A 398 -3.14 -19.52 -18.70
C THR A 398 -2.93 -20.82 -19.51
N ARG A 399 -1.87 -20.91 -20.32
CA ARG A 399 -1.53 -22.12 -21.06
C ARG A 399 -1.09 -23.26 -20.12
N MET A 400 -0.24 -22.96 -19.13
CA MET A 400 0.21 -23.94 -18.12
C MET A 400 -0.97 -24.51 -17.33
N PHE A 401 -1.99 -23.68 -17.05
CA PHE A 401 -3.24 -24.15 -16.47
C PHE A 401 -3.93 -25.15 -17.42
N GLY A 402 -4.00 -24.85 -18.71
CA GLY A 402 -4.57 -25.75 -19.71
C GLY A 402 -3.80 -27.06 -19.93
N ASP A 403 -2.51 -27.07 -19.60
CA ASP A 403 -1.59 -28.21 -19.72
C ASP A 403 -1.44 -28.96 -18.36
N ASP A 404 -2.34 -28.77 -17.41
CA ASP A 404 -2.38 -29.41 -16.09
C ASP A 404 -1.10 -29.22 -15.25
N GLN A 405 -0.48 -28.05 -15.32
CA GLN A 405 0.75 -27.73 -14.59
C GLN A 405 0.52 -26.91 -13.31
N LEU A 406 -0.67 -26.32 -13.12
CA LEU A 406 -1.04 -25.58 -11.90
C LEU A 406 -2.53 -25.67 -11.60
N HIS A 407 -2.88 -25.50 -10.32
CA HIS A 407 -4.27 -25.54 -9.85
C HIS A 407 -4.98 -24.19 -9.99
N LEU A 408 -4.22 -23.09 -9.86
CA LEU A 408 -4.73 -21.75 -9.78
C LEU A 408 -3.82 -20.77 -10.52
N THR A 409 -4.38 -19.95 -11.43
CA THR A 409 -3.65 -18.84 -12.04
C THR A 409 -3.69 -17.61 -11.16
N TYR A 410 -2.67 -16.77 -11.22
CA TYR A 410 -2.69 -15.46 -10.57
C TYR A 410 -3.76 -14.56 -11.20
N THR A 411 -3.79 -14.50 -12.53
CA THR A 411 -4.81 -13.72 -13.25
C THR A 411 -5.00 -14.23 -14.67
N VAL A 412 -6.16 -13.90 -15.27
CA VAL A 412 -6.44 -14.12 -16.69
C VAL A 412 -6.49 -12.76 -17.39
N PRO A 413 -5.65 -12.50 -18.38
CA PRO A 413 -5.71 -11.26 -19.18
C PRO A 413 -7.08 -11.03 -19.80
N SER A 414 -7.52 -9.77 -19.89
CA SER A 414 -8.83 -9.40 -20.44
C SER A 414 -9.06 -9.96 -21.85
N GLU A 415 -8.01 -10.04 -22.67
CA GLU A 415 -8.06 -10.59 -24.03
C GLU A 415 -8.37 -12.09 -24.05
N LEU A 416 -8.00 -12.81 -23.02
CA LEU A 416 -8.26 -14.25 -22.88
C LEU A 416 -9.60 -14.57 -22.19
N ILE A 417 -10.29 -13.59 -21.62
CA ILE A 417 -11.57 -13.79 -20.93
C ILE A 417 -12.64 -14.45 -21.86
N PRO A 418 -12.83 -14.02 -23.12
CA PRO A 418 -13.79 -14.69 -24.01
C PRO A 418 -13.43 -16.16 -24.24
N MET A 419 -12.17 -16.47 -24.50
CA MET A 419 -11.68 -17.85 -24.66
C MET A 419 -11.85 -18.66 -23.36
N ALA A 420 -11.54 -18.04 -22.21
CA ALA A 420 -11.66 -18.72 -20.92
C ALA A 420 -13.13 -19.01 -20.57
N LYS A 421 -14.06 -18.13 -20.91
CA LYS A 421 -15.53 -18.36 -20.79
C LYS A 421 -16.02 -19.54 -21.62
N GLU A 422 -15.44 -19.71 -22.82
CA GLU A 422 -15.79 -20.81 -23.71
C GLU A 422 -15.16 -22.15 -23.28
N LYS A 423 -13.84 -22.14 -22.98
CA LYS A 423 -13.07 -23.33 -22.73
C LYS A 423 -13.14 -23.82 -21.27
N TYR A 424 -13.27 -22.89 -20.31
CA TYR A 424 -13.20 -23.15 -18.88
C TYR A 424 -14.37 -22.51 -18.09
N PRO A 425 -15.65 -22.71 -18.52
CA PRO A 425 -16.80 -22.01 -17.96
C PRO A 425 -16.97 -22.21 -16.44
N ASP A 426 -16.68 -23.42 -15.94
CA ASP A 426 -16.84 -23.77 -14.54
C ASP A 426 -15.59 -23.48 -13.69
N GLN A 427 -14.49 -23.12 -14.34
CA GLN A 427 -13.18 -22.90 -13.70
C GLN A 427 -12.80 -21.41 -13.66
N LEU A 428 -13.36 -20.59 -14.58
CA LEU A 428 -13.15 -19.15 -14.57
C LEU A 428 -13.92 -18.51 -13.42
N ARG A 429 -13.19 -17.76 -12.60
CA ARG A 429 -13.75 -16.91 -11.55
C ARG A 429 -13.61 -15.46 -11.95
N GLN A 430 -14.68 -14.71 -11.77
CA GLN A 430 -14.76 -13.25 -11.97
C GLN A 430 -15.44 -12.68 -10.73
N GLU A 431 -14.64 -12.21 -9.78
CA GLU A 431 -15.10 -11.88 -8.44
C GLU A 431 -14.86 -10.40 -8.14
N PRO A 432 -15.75 -9.75 -7.36
CA PRO A 432 -15.52 -8.38 -6.91
C PRO A 432 -14.18 -8.26 -6.17
N TYR A 433 -13.49 -7.14 -6.39
CA TYR A 433 -12.26 -6.80 -5.71
C TYR A 433 -12.34 -5.36 -5.18
N VAL A 434 -11.99 -5.16 -3.92
CA VAL A 434 -12.12 -3.85 -3.27
C VAL A 434 -11.08 -2.88 -3.81
N GLY A 435 -11.34 -2.39 -5.01
CA GLY A 435 -10.46 -1.45 -5.70
C GLY A 435 -11.22 -0.64 -6.74
N VAL A 436 -10.63 0.47 -7.12
CA VAL A 436 -11.21 1.40 -8.08
C VAL A 436 -10.18 1.87 -9.10
N ARG A 437 -10.56 1.85 -10.36
CA ARG A 437 -9.87 2.52 -11.44
C ARG A 437 -10.42 3.91 -11.61
N PHE A 438 -9.52 4.89 -11.65
CA PHE A 438 -9.90 6.30 -11.76
C PHE A 438 -8.87 7.09 -12.55
N LEU A 439 -9.24 8.31 -12.90
CA LEU A 439 -8.32 9.29 -13.45
C LEU A 439 -8.03 10.37 -12.40
N ARG A 440 -6.77 10.68 -12.19
CA ARG A 440 -6.34 11.86 -11.44
C ARG A 440 -6.32 13.06 -12.38
N VAL A 441 -6.84 14.19 -11.94
CA VAL A 441 -6.82 15.45 -12.69
C VAL A 441 -5.92 16.43 -11.96
N ASN A 442 -4.93 16.97 -12.65
CA ASN A 442 -4.12 18.05 -12.08
C ASN A 442 -4.93 19.35 -12.04
N THR A 443 -5.43 19.69 -10.86
CA THR A 443 -6.30 20.87 -10.67
C THR A 443 -5.57 22.21 -10.75
N ARG A 444 -4.25 22.19 -10.89
CA ARG A 444 -3.43 23.39 -11.06
C ARG A 444 -3.32 23.82 -12.53
N ASN A 445 -3.57 22.90 -13.46
CA ASN A 445 -3.42 23.14 -14.89
C ASN A 445 -4.70 23.69 -15.52
N LYS A 446 -4.58 24.78 -16.32
CA LYS A 446 -5.70 25.26 -17.12
C LYS A 446 -5.93 24.34 -18.34
N PRO A 447 -7.18 24.06 -18.67
CA PRO A 447 -8.44 24.58 -18.10
C PRO A 447 -9.01 23.67 -16.97
N LEU A 448 -8.23 22.69 -16.49
CA LEU A 448 -8.65 21.72 -15.49
C LEU A 448 -8.67 22.30 -14.06
N ASP A 449 -8.23 23.55 -13.88
CA ASP A 449 -8.42 24.33 -12.66
C ASP A 449 -9.92 24.68 -12.41
N ASN A 450 -10.74 24.63 -13.47
CA ASN A 450 -12.17 24.86 -13.38
C ASN A 450 -12.93 23.55 -13.07
N PRO A 451 -13.64 23.42 -11.92
CA PRO A 451 -14.37 22.19 -11.56
C PRO A 451 -15.48 21.82 -12.55
N LYS A 452 -16.11 22.79 -13.25
CA LYS A 452 -17.09 22.49 -14.31
C LYS A 452 -16.46 21.75 -15.49
N VAL A 453 -15.23 22.12 -15.86
CA VAL A 453 -14.48 21.43 -16.93
C VAL A 453 -14.15 20.03 -16.50
N ARG A 454 -13.63 19.82 -15.29
CA ARG A 454 -13.36 18.48 -14.75
C ARG A 454 -14.61 17.62 -14.73
N ARG A 455 -15.72 18.20 -14.28
CA ARG A 455 -17.04 17.53 -14.27
C ARG A 455 -17.50 17.14 -15.65
N ALA A 456 -17.27 17.98 -16.67
CA ALA A 456 -17.61 17.65 -18.05
C ALA A 456 -16.82 16.45 -18.57
N PHE A 457 -15.53 16.37 -18.28
CA PHE A 457 -14.71 15.20 -18.60
C PHE A 457 -15.26 13.92 -17.94
N ALA A 458 -15.63 13.99 -16.66
CA ALA A 458 -16.19 12.83 -15.93
C ALA A 458 -17.50 12.34 -16.54
N LEU A 459 -18.47 13.25 -16.78
CA LEU A 459 -19.81 12.90 -17.27
C LEU A 459 -19.83 12.44 -18.73
N SER A 460 -18.75 12.63 -19.49
CA SER A 460 -18.63 12.20 -20.87
C SER A 460 -18.01 10.81 -21.04
N ILE A 461 -17.64 10.13 -19.95
CA ILE A 461 -17.10 8.76 -19.98
C ILE A 461 -18.23 7.75 -19.89
N ASP A 462 -18.41 6.95 -20.93
CA ASP A 462 -19.34 5.79 -20.91
C ASP A 462 -18.66 4.60 -20.23
N GLN A 463 -18.69 4.62 -18.91
CA GLN A 463 -18.10 3.60 -18.04
C GLN A 463 -18.66 2.19 -18.36
N LYS A 464 -19.94 2.09 -18.66
CA LYS A 464 -20.59 0.82 -19.01
C LYS A 464 -19.97 0.21 -20.25
N SER A 465 -19.77 1.02 -21.32
CA SER A 465 -19.10 0.53 -22.53
C SER A 465 -17.65 0.10 -22.28
N ILE A 466 -16.91 0.74 -21.37
CA ILE A 466 -15.56 0.30 -20.95
C ILE A 466 -15.64 -1.09 -20.32
N CYS A 467 -16.52 -1.28 -19.33
CA CYS A 467 -16.65 -2.55 -18.62
C CYS A 467 -17.08 -3.70 -19.53
N GLU A 468 -18.13 -3.48 -20.35
CA GLU A 468 -18.78 -4.55 -21.13
C GLU A 468 -18.07 -4.88 -22.45
N LYS A 469 -17.42 -3.90 -23.10
CA LYS A 469 -16.89 -4.07 -24.45
C LYS A 469 -15.36 -4.13 -24.50
N ILE A 470 -14.66 -3.49 -23.54
CA ILE A 470 -13.21 -3.40 -23.52
C ILE A 470 -12.62 -4.38 -22.53
N LEU A 471 -13.10 -4.37 -21.29
CA LEU A 471 -12.54 -5.17 -20.20
C LEU A 471 -13.11 -6.60 -20.15
N GLN A 472 -14.43 -6.74 -20.21
CA GLN A 472 -15.19 -8.01 -20.21
C GLN A 472 -14.90 -8.94 -19.02
N GLY A 473 -14.20 -8.44 -18.01
CA GLY A 473 -13.74 -9.18 -16.84
C GLY A 473 -14.70 -9.07 -15.62
N GLY A 474 -15.97 -8.67 -15.83
CA GLY A 474 -16.94 -8.55 -14.74
C GLY A 474 -16.89 -7.23 -13.97
N GLN A 475 -16.00 -6.31 -14.35
CA GLN A 475 -15.91 -4.97 -13.75
C GLN A 475 -17.26 -4.24 -13.85
N SER A 476 -17.58 -3.42 -12.86
CA SER A 476 -18.78 -2.60 -12.84
C SER A 476 -18.46 -1.10 -12.90
N PRO A 477 -19.33 -0.29 -13.54
CA PRO A 477 -19.17 1.17 -13.55
C PRO A 477 -19.04 1.74 -12.14
N ALA A 478 -18.02 2.55 -11.88
CA ALA A 478 -17.81 3.15 -10.58
C ALA A 478 -18.59 4.46 -10.45
N SER A 479 -19.58 4.49 -9.56
CA SER A 479 -20.31 5.70 -9.20
C SER A 479 -19.62 6.53 -8.11
N GLY A 480 -18.54 6.03 -7.57
CA GLY A 480 -17.71 6.62 -6.51
C GLY A 480 -16.27 6.11 -6.53
N ILE A 481 -15.44 6.67 -5.65
CA ILE A 481 -14.05 6.26 -5.42
C ILE A 481 -14.04 4.99 -4.56
N VAL A 482 -14.90 4.94 -3.55
CA VAL A 482 -15.03 3.81 -2.64
C VAL A 482 -15.96 2.77 -3.25
N PRO A 483 -15.53 1.51 -3.44
CA PRO A 483 -16.43 0.42 -3.84
C PRO A 483 -17.51 0.17 -2.78
N PRO A 484 -18.69 -0.36 -3.15
CA PRO A 484 -19.69 -0.75 -2.18
C PRO A 484 -19.22 -1.99 -1.40
N PHE A 485 -19.20 -1.91 -0.07
CA PHE A 485 -18.95 -3.05 0.81
C PHE A 485 -19.57 -2.82 2.21
N GLY A 486 -19.91 -3.91 2.90
CA GLY A 486 -20.55 -3.85 4.20
C GLY A 486 -21.83 -2.99 4.15
N THR A 487 -21.88 -1.95 4.99
CA THR A 487 -23.00 -0.98 5.02
C THR A 487 -22.67 0.34 4.32
N TYR A 488 -21.52 0.42 3.65
CA TYR A 488 -21.14 1.63 2.91
C TYR A 488 -21.83 1.69 1.55
N GLU A 489 -22.43 2.83 1.26
CA GLU A 489 -23.07 3.13 -0.03
C GLU A 489 -22.36 4.33 -0.68
N PRO A 490 -21.79 4.15 -1.89
CA PRO A 490 -21.21 5.25 -2.66
C PRO A 490 -22.26 6.33 -2.97
N PRO A 491 -21.89 7.64 -2.97
CA PRO A 491 -22.85 8.73 -3.12
C PRO A 491 -23.51 8.85 -4.51
N GLY A 492 -23.03 8.12 -5.51
CA GLY A 492 -23.65 8.00 -6.83
C GLY A 492 -23.72 9.30 -7.65
N VAL A 493 -22.76 10.23 -7.45
CA VAL A 493 -22.82 11.58 -8.07
C VAL A 493 -22.20 11.68 -9.46
N ILE A 494 -21.45 10.67 -9.90
CA ILE A 494 -20.86 10.60 -11.23
C ILE A 494 -21.64 9.57 -12.06
N GLN A 495 -22.31 10.04 -13.12
CA GLN A 495 -23.06 9.22 -14.06
C GLN A 495 -22.86 9.74 -15.47
N PHE A 496 -22.82 8.85 -16.46
CA PHE A 496 -22.66 9.22 -17.85
C PHE A 496 -23.82 10.09 -18.34
N ASP A 497 -23.53 11.35 -18.69
CA ASP A 497 -24.48 12.34 -19.19
C ASP A 497 -23.74 13.32 -20.14
N PRO A 498 -23.57 12.95 -21.40
CA PRO A 498 -22.80 13.74 -22.36
C PRO A 498 -23.46 15.09 -22.69
N GLU A 499 -24.78 15.21 -22.58
CA GLU A 499 -25.47 16.49 -22.86
C GLU A 499 -25.21 17.49 -21.72
N LYS A 500 -25.28 17.03 -20.47
CA LYS A 500 -24.87 17.86 -19.33
C LYS A 500 -23.38 18.21 -19.38
N ALA A 501 -22.53 17.28 -19.83
CA ALA A 501 -21.10 17.53 -20.01
C ALA A 501 -20.83 18.67 -20.98
N LYS A 502 -21.48 18.68 -22.16
CA LYS A 502 -21.37 19.76 -23.14
C LYS A 502 -21.84 21.10 -22.55
N LYS A 503 -22.98 21.10 -21.85
CA LYS A 503 -23.50 22.30 -21.20
C LYS A 503 -22.51 22.90 -20.21
N LEU A 504 -21.84 22.07 -19.39
CA LEU A 504 -20.82 22.52 -18.44
C LEU A 504 -19.58 23.13 -19.12
N LEU A 505 -19.16 22.61 -20.29
CA LEU A 505 -18.10 23.20 -21.09
C LEU A 505 -18.50 24.59 -21.63
N THR A 506 -19.71 24.71 -22.19
CA THR A 506 -20.24 26.00 -22.65
C THR A 506 -20.30 27.02 -21.51
N GLU A 507 -20.81 26.62 -20.34
CA GLU A 507 -20.84 27.47 -19.14
C GLU A 507 -19.44 27.86 -18.63
N SER A 508 -18.43 27.11 -19.02
CA SER A 508 -17.02 27.38 -18.70
C SER A 508 -16.29 28.24 -19.73
N GLY A 509 -17.02 28.74 -20.74
CA GLY A 509 -16.48 29.60 -21.79
C GLY A 509 -15.96 28.86 -23.04
N TYR A 510 -16.23 27.54 -23.17
CA TYR A 510 -15.81 26.71 -24.30
C TYR A 510 -17.03 26.34 -25.17
N GLU A 511 -17.66 27.37 -25.78
CA GLU A 511 -18.75 27.15 -26.75
C GLU A 511 -18.29 26.43 -28.01
N SER A 512 -17.01 26.66 -28.39
CA SER A 512 -16.34 25.94 -29.48
C SER A 512 -15.10 25.23 -28.94
N THR A 513 -15.01 23.93 -29.21
CA THR A 513 -13.86 23.12 -28.78
C THR A 513 -12.60 23.34 -29.62
N SER A 514 -12.70 24.11 -30.72
CA SER A 514 -11.53 24.49 -31.54
C SER A 514 -10.51 25.36 -30.78
N SER A 515 -10.95 26.08 -29.75
CA SER A 515 -10.10 26.88 -28.85
C SER A 515 -9.72 26.18 -27.57
N PHE A 516 -10.17 24.92 -27.36
CA PHE A 516 -9.84 24.17 -26.15
C PHE A 516 -8.36 23.76 -26.17
N PRO A 517 -7.59 23.99 -25.09
CA PRO A 517 -6.18 23.63 -25.05
C PRO A 517 -5.98 22.12 -25.22
N GLU A 518 -4.83 21.72 -25.75
CA GLU A 518 -4.44 20.31 -25.79
C GLU A 518 -4.27 19.77 -24.36
N ILE A 519 -4.93 18.67 -24.06
CA ILE A 519 -4.83 17.95 -22.79
C ILE A 519 -4.05 16.67 -22.98
N SER A 520 -3.16 16.37 -22.06
CA SER A 520 -2.41 15.13 -22.03
C SER A 520 -3.04 14.09 -21.09
N LEU A 521 -3.08 12.83 -21.54
CA LEU A 521 -3.49 11.66 -20.72
C LEU A 521 -2.27 10.77 -20.49
N LEU A 522 -1.75 10.78 -19.28
CA LEU A 522 -0.64 9.93 -18.86
C LEU A 522 -1.14 8.51 -18.56
N THR A 523 -0.50 7.51 -19.14
CA THR A 523 -0.76 6.08 -18.90
C THR A 523 0.53 5.26 -18.97
N THR A 524 0.46 4.00 -18.55
CA THR A 524 1.57 3.05 -18.71
C THR A 524 1.72 2.57 -20.15
N ASN A 525 2.88 2.01 -20.50
CA ASN A 525 3.15 1.44 -21.83
C ASN A 525 2.65 0.00 -22.00
N SER A 526 1.74 -0.46 -21.11
CA SER A 526 1.07 -1.76 -21.27
C SER A 526 -0.02 -1.70 -22.35
N ASP A 527 -0.26 -2.83 -23.01
CA ASP A 527 -1.31 -2.93 -24.04
C ASP A 527 -2.71 -2.62 -23.48
N SER A 528 -2.99 -3.06 -22.26
CA SER A 528 -4.26 -2.75 -21.57
C SER A 528 -4.39 -1.26 -21.25
N GLY A 529 -3.31 -0.64 -20.77
CA GLY A 529 -3.27 0.80 -20.48
C GLY A 529 -3.46 1.65 -21.75
N LEU A 530 -2.90 1.21 -22.87
CA LEU A 530 -3.10 1.89 -24.15
C LEU A 530 -4.55 1.81 -24.62
N ARG A 531 -5.14 0.61 -24.63
CA ARG A 531 -6.54 0.42 -25.05
C ARG A 531 -7.53 1.24 -24.20
N GLU A 532 -7.31 1.29 -22.89
CA GLU A 532 -8.12 2.10 -21.99
C GLU A 532 -7.99 3.60 -22.32
N ALA A 533 -6.76 4.08 -22.53
CA ALA A 533 -6.50 5.47 -22.88
C ALA A 533 -7.08 5.85 -24.25
N GLU A 534 -7.01 4.99 -25.27
CA GLU A 534 -7.63 5.17 -26.59
C GLU A 534 -9.16 5.23 -26.50
N ALA A 535 -9.76 4.40 -25.66
CA ALA A 535 -11.21 4.44 -25.43
C ALA A 535 -11.66 5.76 -24.78
N LEU A 536 -10.94 6.23 -23.76
CA LEU A 536 -11.19 7.51 -23.13
C LEU A 536 -11.01 8.68 -24.11
N GLN A 537 -9.93 8.67 -24.87
CA GLN A 537 -9.67 9.66 -25.94
C GLN A 537 -10.82 9.72 -26.95
N ALA A 538 -11.27 8.56 -27.42
CA ALA A 538 -12.39 8.45 -28.37
C ALA A 538 -13.72 8.97 -27.78
N MET A 539 -13.99 8.69 -26.51
CA MET A 539 -15.18 9.18 -25.82
C MET A 539 -15.16 10.71 -25.67
N TRP A 540 -14.06 11.30 -25.25
CA TRP A 540 -13.94 12.76 -25.15
C TRP A 540 -14.00 13.43 -26.50
N GLN A 541 -13.40 12.85 -27.53
CA GLN A 541 -13.52 13.37 -28.90
C GLN A 541 -14.98 13.29 -29.39
N LYS A 542 -15.68 12.17 -29.16
CA LYS A 542 -17.07 11.95 -29.58
C LYS A 542 -18.06 12.84 -28.83
N HIS A 543 -17.94 12.91 -27.52
CA HIS A 543 -18.95 13.53 -26.67
C HIS A 543 -18.70 15.02 -26.40
N LEU A 544 -17.42 15.44 -26.35
CA LEU A 544 -17.03 16.82 -26.08
C LEU A 544 -16.39 17.52 -27.26
N GLY A 545 -15.94 16.79 -28.31
CA GLY A 545 -15.16 17.33 -29.41
C GLY A 545 -13.71 17.69 -29.02
N ILE A 546 -13.24 17.25 -27.85
CA ILE A 546 -11.91 17.57 -27.33
C ILE A 546 -10.92 16.49 -27.77
N LYS A 547 -9.76 16.95 -28.27
CA LYS A 547 -8.62 16.08 -28.58
C LYS A 547 -7.71 15.98 -27.37
N VAL A 548 -7.44 14.75 -26.93
CA VAL A 548 -6.53 14.44 -25.83
C VAL A 548 -5.32 13.71 -26.39
N ARG A 549 -4.11 14.09 -25.97
CA ARG A 549 -2.86 13.44 -26.37
C ARG A 549 -2.47 12.36 -25.38
N ILE A 550 -2.38 11.12 -25.82
CA ILE A 550 -1.95 10.00 -24.98
C ILE A 550 -0.44 10.06 -24.77
N MET A 551 0.00 9.98 -23.51
CA MET A 551 1.40 9.92 -23.10
C MET A 551 1.68 8.59 -22.41
N GLN A 552 2.21 7.62 -23.14
CA GLN A 552 2.66 6.36 -22.57
C GLN A 552 4.04 6.49 -21.91
N ARG A 553 4.22 5.87 -20.76
CA ARG A 553 5.50 5.79 -20.05
C ARG A 553 5.71 4.40 -19.46
N GLU A 554 6.97 4.01 -19.37
CA GLU A 554 7.38 2.86 -18.59
C GLU A 554 7.00 3.09 -17.13
N TRP A 555 6.76 2.02 -16.38
CA TRP A 555 6.17 2.04 -15.04
C TRP A 555 6.87 3.00 -14.06
N THR A 556 8.20 2.93 -13.95
CA THR A 556 8.98 3.79 -13.04
C THR A 556 8.88 5.26 -13.44
N THR A 557 8.96 5.55 -14.75
CA THR A 557 8.79 6.91 -15.28
C THR A 557 7.35 7.41 -15.11
N TYR A 558 6.37 6.53 -15.28
CA TYR A 558 4.95 6.85 -15.06
C TYR A 558 4.72 7.24 -13.59
N LEU A 559 5.21 6.44 -12.64
CA LEU A 559 5.10 6.75 -11.21
C LEU A 559 5.78 8.08 -10.87
N GLN A 560 7.00 8.31 -11.37
CA GLN A 560 7.70 9.57 -11.10
C GLN A 560 6.91 10.78 -11.61
N LYS A 561 6.34 10.71 -12.84
CA LYS A 561 5.50 11.78 -13.38
C LYS A 561 4.22 11.98 -12.56
N GLN A 562 3.63 10.91 -12.05
CA GLN A 562 2.46 10.98 -11.16
C GLN A 562 2.82 11.71 -9.86
N TYR A 563 3.94 11.34 -9.21
CA TYR A 563 4.42 11.99 -7.99
C TYR A 563 4.76 13.48 -8.21
N ASP A 564 5.37 13.80 -9.34
CA ASP A 564 5.76 15.18 -9.68
C ASP A 564 4.57 16.01 -10.18
N ALA A 565 3.37 15.41 -10.29
CA ALA A 565 2.18 16.00 -10.90
C ALA A 565 2.46 16.56 -12.34
N ASP A 566 3.37 15.91 -13.09
CA ASP A 566 3.73 16.25 -14.46
C ASP A 566 2.79 15.57 -15.46
N TYR A 567 1.53 15.94 -15.40
CA TYR A 567 0.43 15.47 -16.26
C TYR A 567 -0.76 16.43 -16.16
N ASP A 568 -1.68 16.37 -17.14
CA ASP A 568 -3.00 17.02 -17.05
C ASP A 568 -4.03 16.04 -16.47
N ILE A 569 -4.12 14.86 -17.08
CA ILE A 569 -4.92 13.73 -16.58
C ILE A 569 -4.02 12.49 -16.51
N CYS A 570 -4.13 11.71 -15.44
CA CYS A 570 -3.36 10.49 -15.24
C CYS A 570 -4.28 9.31 -14.94
N VAL A 571 -4.14 8.23 -15.71
CA VAL A 571 -4.84 6.96 -15.46
C VAL A 571 -4.23 6.30 -14.24
N ALA A 572 -5.00 6.09 -13.19
CA ALA A 572 -4.54 5.54 -11.92
C ALA A 572 -5.55 4.54 -11.33
N GLY A 573 -5.22 3.94 -10.22
CA GLY A 573 -6.12 3.06 -9.48
C GLY A 573 -5.66 2.91 -8.04
N TRP A 574 -6.53 2.37 -7.21
CA TRP A 574 -6.26 2.03 -5.83
C TRP A 574 -6.94 0.73 -5.46
N ILE A 575 -6.26 -0.08 -4.69
CA ILE A 575 -6.80 -1.29 -4.06
C ILE A 575 -6.78 -1.02 -2.56
N GLY A 576 -7.89 -1.32 -1.89
CA GLY A 576 -8.00 -1.11 -0.44
C GLY A 576 -7.09 -2.04 0.34
N ASP A 577 -6.43 -1.52 1.34
CA ASP A 577 -5.57 -2.30 2.24
C ASP A 577 -6.38 -3.01 3.33
N TYR A 578 -7.57 -2.48 3.64
CA TYR A 578 -8.53 -3.00 4.62
C TYR A 578 -9.96 -2.58 4.24
N LEU A 579 -10.97 -3.26 4.83
CA LEU A 579 -12.38 -3.03 4.52
C LEU A 579 -12.97 -1.88 5.35
N ASP A 580 -12.46 -0.68 5.09
CA ASP A 580 -13.04 0.58 5.57
C ASP A 580 -12.87 1.67 4.51
N PRO A 581 -13.86 2.59 4.33
CA PRO A 581 -13.79 3.64 3.31
C PRO A 581 -12.56 4.56 3.44
N THR A 582 -11.99 4.68 4.62
CA THR A 582 -10.82 5.55 4.87
C THR A 582 -9.60 5.16 4.03
N THR A 583 -9.40 3.87 3.70
CA THR A 583 -8.32 3.44 2.80
C THR A 583 -8.37 4.09 1.41
N PHE A 584 -9.55 4.56 0.98
CA PHE A 584 -9.77 5.27 -0.29
C PHE A 584 -9.80 6.79 -0.11
N LEU A 585 -10.37 7.27 0.99
CA LEU A 585 -10.63 8.70 1.19
C LEU A 585 -9.42 9.46 1.73
N GLU A 586 -8.62 8.86 2.62
CA GLU A 586 -7.42 9.48 3.17
C GLU A 586 -6.35 9.79 2.11
N MET A 587 -6.39 9.12 0.95
CA MET A 587 -5.55 9.45 -0.19
C MET A 587 -5.65 10.90 -0.67
N TRP A 588 -6.76 11.61 -0.37
CA TRP A 588 -7.10 12.91 -0.95
C TRP A 588 -6.97 14.06 0.05
N ILE A 589 -6.36 13.81 1.21
CA ILE A 589 -6.01 14.85 2.19
C ILE A 589 -5.11 15.89 1.52
N THR A 590 -5.34 17.16 1.81
CA THR A 590 -4.54 18.29 1.29
C THR A 590 -3.06 18.03 1.57
N ASP A 591 -2.23 18.17 0.53
CA ASP A 591 -0.78 17.94 0.57
C ASP A 591 -0.34 16.53 1.06
N GLY A 592 -1.27 15.59 1.17
CA GLY A 592 -0.98 14.19 1.48
C GLY A 592 -0.11 13.51 0.39
N GLY A 593 0.75 12.59 0.78
CA GLY A 593 1.72 11.92 -0.12
C GLY A 593 1.06 11.21 -1.31
N ASN A 594 -0.16 10.73 -1.16
CA ASN A 594 -0.93 10.08 -2.22
C ASN A 594 -1.79 11.06 -3.05
N ASN A 595 -1.96 12.30 -2.60
CA ASN A 595 -2.73 13.31 -3.32
C ASN A 595 -1.85 14.06 -4.34
N ASN A 596 -1.73 13.52 -5.52
CA ASN A 596 -0.94 14.14 -6.59
C ASN A 596 -1.77 15.02 -7.55
N THR A 597 -2.98 15.46 -7.13
CA THR A 597 -3.89 16.28 -7.96
C THR A 597 -3.75 17.78 -7.71
N GLY A 598 -3.16 18.16 -6.60
CA GLY A 598 -3.13 19.56 -6.13
C GLY A 598 -4.47 20.07 -5.61
N TRP A 599 -5.44 19.20 -5.41
CA TRP A 599 -6.72 19.49 -4.79
C TRP A 599 -6.62 19.47 -3.26
N GLY A 600 -7.44 20.27 -2.58
CA GLY A 600 -7.61 20.25 -1.14
C GLY A 600 -8.94 20.87 -0.73
N SER A 601 -9.52 20.38 0.37
CA SER A 601 -10.80 20.86 0.88
C SER A 601 -10.90 20.73 2.40
N LYS A 602 -11.03 21.86 3.08
CA LYS A 602 -11.26 21.89 4.54
C LYS A 602 -12.57 21.20 4.94
N GLU A 603 -13.60 21.26 4.09
CA GLU A 603 -14.88 20.59 4.34
C GLU A 603 -14.67 19.07 4.31
N PHE A 604 -13.97 18.56 3.31
CA PHE A 604 -13.62 17.15 3.19
C PHE A 604 -12.85 16.63 4.42
N GLU A 605 -11.79 17.33 4.81
CA GLU A 605 -10.96 16.96 5.97
C GLU A 605 -11.72 17.08 7.29
N THR A 606 -12.63 18.07 7.42
CA THR A 606 -13.50 18.17 8.58
C THR A 606 -14.44 16.96 8.69
N LEU A 607 -14.96 16.48 7.56
CA LEU A 607 -15.78 15.27 7.53
C LEU A 607 -14.96 14.01 7.88
N LEU A 608 -13.73 13.88 7.36
CA LEU A 608 -12.85 12.76 7.73
C LEU A 608 -12.55 12.77 9.23
N ASN A 609 -12.14 13.91 9.77
CA ASN A 609 -11.90 14.07 11.21
C ASN A 609 -13.16 13.77 12.05
N LYS A 610 -14.34 14.17 11.57
CA LYS A 610 -15.60 13.84 12.24
C LYS A 610 -15.88 12.35 12.21
N ALA A 611 -15.62 11.69 11.08
CA ALA A 611 -15.78 10.23 10.96
C ALA A 611 -14.79 9.49 11.88
N GLU A 612 -13.54 9.95 11.96
CA GLU A 612 -12.52 9.39 12.85
C GLU A 612 -12.95 9.46 14.32
N ASN A 613 -13.67 10.51 14.71
CA ASN A 613 -14.18 10.70 16.09
C ASN A 613 -15.61 10.19 16.28
N THR A 614 -16.12 9.31 15.41
CA THR A 614 -17.46 8.74 15.49
C THR A 614 -17.39 7.23 15.65
N ALA A 615 -17.73 6.72 16.83
CA ALA A 615 -17.72 5.27 17.14
C ALA A 615 -18.94 4.53 16.56
N ASP A 616 -20.10 5.20 16.40
CA ASP A 616 -21.30 4.61 15.81
C ASP A 616 -21.12 4.33 14.32
N VAL A 617 -21.01 3.06 13.95
CA VAL A 617 -20.65 2.62 12.59
C VAL A 617 -21.60 3.16 11.52
N PRO A 618 -22.94 3.06 11.64
CA PRO A 618 -23.85 3.61 10.62
C PRO A 618 -23.69 5.12 10.41
N THR A 619 -23.59 5.89 11.50
CA THR A 619 -23.37 7.34 11.43
C THR A 619 -22.03 7.66 10.79
N ARG A 620 -20.96 6.92 11.14
CA ARG A 620 -19.64 7.06 10.57
C ARG A 620 -19.64 6.80 9.06
N MET A 621 -20.27 5.72 8.59
CA MET A 621 -20.38 5.40 7.16
C MET A 621 -21.08 6.50 6.37
N LYS A 622 -22.12 7.11 6.95
CA LYS A 622 -22.81 8.25 6.33
C LYS A 622 -21.90 9.48 6.23
N ILE A 623 -21.14 9.80 7.26
CA ILE A 623 -20.19 10.91 7.24
C ILE A 623 -19.12 10.68 6.17
N LEU A 624 -18.60 9.46 6.03
CA LEU A 624 -17.63 9.10 5.00
C LEU A 624 -18.22 9.19 3.59
N SER A 625 -19.49 8.79 3.39
CA SER A 625 -20.19 8.99 2.12
C SER A 625 -20.41 10.47 1.79
N ASP A 626 -20.65 11.33 2.80
CA ASP A 626 -20.74 12.79 2.61
C ASP A 626 -19.36 13.39 2.25
N ALA A 627 -18.28 12.90 2.86
CA ALA A 627 -16.91 13.27 2.47
C ALA A 627 -16.62 12.88 1.02
N GLU A 628 -16.95 11.66 0.61
CA GLU A 628 -16.80 11.22 -0.79
C GLU A 628 -17.62 12.09 -1.74
N ARG A 629 -18.84 12.46 -1.37
CA ARG A 629 -19.67 13.39 -2.13
C ARG A 629 -18.99 14.74 -2.36
N THR A 630 -18.32 15.27 -1.35
CA THR A 630 -17.61 16.54 -1.43
C THR A 630 -16.51 16.50 -2.49
N ILE A 631 -15.63 15.49 -2.46
CA ILE A 631 -14.56 15.38 -3.47
C ILE A 631 -15.11 15.10 -4.88
N LEU A 632 -16.13 14.25 -5.00
CA LEU A 632 -16.73 13.93 -6.30
C LEU A 632 -17.48 15.11 -6.92
N ASN A 633 -18.03 16.02 -6.11
CA ASN A 633 -18.65 17.24 -6.61
C ASN A 633 -17.62 18.19 -7.22
N ASP A 634 -16.43 18.25 -6.66
CA ASP A 634 -15.32 19.09 -7.18
C ASP A 634 -14.49 18.39 -8.27
N THR A 635 -14.60 17.08 -8.36
CA THR A 635 -14.11 16.23 -9.45
C THR A 635 -12.60 16.32 -9.72
N PRO A 636 -11.70 16.28 -8.71
CA PRO A 636 -10.26 16.12 -8.94
C PRO A 636 -9.90 14.68 -9.31
N VAL A 637 -10.82 13.76 -9.11
CA VAL A 637 -10.73 12.35 -9.44
C VAL A 637 -11.99 11.90 -10.19
N LEU A 638 -11.80 11.14 -11.27
CA LEU A 638 -12.86 10.62 -12.12
C LEU A 638 -12.89 9.10 -11.97
N PRO A 639 -13.81 8.53 -11.20
CA PRO A 639 -13.97 7.06 -11.09
C PRO A 639 -14.39 6.47 -12.45
N ILE A 640 -13.83 5.32 -12.81
CA ILE A 640 -14.12 4.62 -14.08
C ILE A 640 -14.85 3.31 -13.83
N TYR A 641 -14.22 2.41 -13.08
CA TYR A 641 -14.82 1.13 -12.73
C TYR A 641 -14.27 0.59 -11.42
N TRP A 642 -15.05 -0.24 -10.75
CA TRP A 642 -14.60 -1.05 -9.65
C TRP A 642 -13.97 -2.33 -10.15
N TYR A 643 -12.88 -2.73 -9.52
CA TYR A 643 -12.09 -3.88 -9.92
C TYR A 643 -12.80 -5.21 -9.70
N THR A 644 -12.38 -6.20 -10.47
CA THR A 644 -12.63 -7.62 -10.25
C THR A 644 -11.32 -8.38 -10.32
N THR A 645 -11.23 -9.49 -9.61
CA THR A 645 -10.22 -10.51 -9.86
C THR A 645 -10.73 -11.47 -10.94
N ASN A 646 -9.84 -11.89 -11.84
CA ASN A 646 -10.15 -12.82 -12.91
C ASN A 646 -9.09 -13.91 -12.91
N TYR A 647 -9.45 -15.13 -12.58
CA TYR A 647 -8.49 -16.22 -12.50
C TYR A 647 -9.16 -17.56 -12.87
N LEU A 648 -8.31 -18.56 -13.18
CA LEU A 648 -8.75 -19.93 -13.38
C LEU A 648 -8.40 -20.75 -12.15
N ILE A 649 -9.32 -21.59 -11.69
CA ILE A 649 -9.14 -22.48 -10.56
C ILE A 649 -9.69 -23.87 -10.88
N ARG A 650 -8.95 -24.91 -10.50
CA ARG A 650 -9.36 -26.30 -10.66
C ARG A 650 -10.54 -26.63 -9.76
N PRO A 651 -11.49 -27.46 -10.24
CA PRO A 651 -12.70 -27.79 -9.49
C PRO A 651 -12.44 -28.61 -8.21
N GLU A 652 -11.32 -29.33 -8.14
CA GLU A 652 -10.89 -30.05 -6.94
C GLU A 652 -10.40 -29.13 -5.81
N VAL A 653 -10.05 -27.89 -6.09
CA VAL A 653 -9.66 -26.89 -5.07
C VAL A 653 -10.92 -26.36 -4.40
N LYS A 654 -11.07 -26.60 -3.11
CA LYS A 654 -12.19 -26.13 -2.27
C LYS A 654 -11.71 -25.20 -1.16
N GLY A 655 -12.63 -24.39 -0.64
CA GLY A 655 -12.32 -23.42 0.41
C GLY A 655 -11.65 -22.13 -0.11
N TRP A 656 -11.53 -22.00 -1.43
CA TRP A 656 -11.12 -20.77 -2.11
C TRP A 656 -12.37 -19.98 -2.47
N ASN A 657 -12.90 -19.24 -1.49
CA ASN A 657 -14.13 -18.46 -1.65
C ASN A 657 -13.80 -17.01 -2.07
N PRO A 658 -14.72 -16.33 -2.77
CA PRO A 658 -14.53 -14.93 -3.14
C PRO A 658 -14.43 -14.04 -1.90
N LEU A 659 -13.36 -13.26 -1.82
CA LEU A 659 -13.14 -12.28 -0.75
C LEU A 659 -12.74 -10.94 -1.38
N LEU A 660 -13.32 -9.85 -0.89
CA LEU A 660 -13.15 -8.50 -1.46
C LEU A 660 -11.70 -8.02 -1.45
N LEU A 661 -10.90 -8.40 -0.46
CA LEU A 661 -9.45 -8.11 -0.43
C LEU A 661 -8.61 -9.15 -1.19
N ASN A 662 -9.23 -10.20 -1.74
CA ASN A 662 -8.56 -11.32 -2.39
C ASN A 662 -7.49 -12.01 -1.48
N ASN A 663 -7.69 -11.94 -0.17
CA ASN A 663 -6.82 -12.54 0.83
C ASN A 663 -7.39 -13.90 1.26
N HIS A 664 -6.92 -14.98 0.65
CA HIS A 664 -7.43 -16.32 0.91
C HIS A 664 -6.60 -17.03 1.98
N PRO A 665 -7.19 -17.39 3.14
CA PRO A 665 -6.46 -18.14 4.17
C PRO A 665 -6.21 -19.57 3.73
N PHE A 666 -4.98 -19.91 3.35
CA PHE A 666 -4.60 -21.23 2.81
C PHE A 666 -4.89 -22.39 3.76
N LYS A 667 -5.00 -22.12 5.07
CA LYS A 667 -5.39 -23.18 6.02
C LYS A 667 -6.76 -23.79 5.74
N SER A 668 -7.68 -23.00 5.16
CA SER A 668 -9.04 -23.40 4.83
C SER A 668 -9.15 -24.08 3.45
N VAL A 669 -8.10 -23.99 2.66
CA VAL A 669 -8.07 -24.57 1.31
C VAL A 669 -7.76 -26.07 1.37
N LYS A 670 -8.47 -26.86 0.57
CA LYS A 670 -8.26 -28.31 0.45
C LYS A 670 -8.36 -28.75 -1.00
N ILE A 671 -7.71 -29.86 -1.32
CA ILE A 671 -7.82 -30.57 -2.59
C ILE A 671 -8.75 -31.77 -2.36
N GLU A 672 -9.90 -31.80 -3.02
CA GLU A 672 -10.83 -32.92 -3.00
C GLU A 672 -10.53 -33.84 -4.18
N LYS A 673 -10.21 -35.11 -3.89
CA LYS A 673 -9.84 -36.14 -4.88
C LYS A 673 -11.08 -36.75 -5.53
#